data_ac1a6936ad055d8e6d208488589744ea
#
_entry.id   ac1a6936ad055d8e6d208488589744ea
#
_cell.length_a   1.000
_cell.length_b   1.000
_cell.length_c   1.000
_cell.angle_alpha   90.00
_cell.angle_beta   90.00
_cell.angle_gamma   90.00
#
_symmetry.space_group_name_H-M   'P 1'
#
loop_
_entity.id
_entity.type
_entity.pdbx_description
1 polymer ?
#
loop_
_entity_poly.entity_id
_entity_poly.type
_entity_poly.pdbx_seq_one_letter_code
_entity_poly.pdbx_strand_id
1 'polypeptide(L)'
;MQENYELVQKGFRILHPLMAGYIGREFNRVYHDNWWQEVLDTLSDQLRDLPDHGDYSTLVDSLDIANCLRLIDRKWREVFSSKLSTDYRTWSKELMGVRNKMAHIGQQDIDQSYAERALDTMALLCAAFDADGAEEIRDLYRTLRYGSAAGSAAVTENVAPVKTGKKSSNTAGVLEYNVGEGHTLPSWRDIMQPHPDVAEGRYQTAEFAADLAQVSRGEGAFEYRDPVEFFARTYITEGMSGLLVKSLQRIAGKGGEPVIQLKTAFGGGKTHSMLALYHLVKGGASVDKIPSLKPILEKAGLDTLPKANVAVLVGTALDPNKKKNPANLPGYTVNTIWGEMAYQLVTSAGRPDLYAMIREADRHGVSPGSETLKNLLNECGPCLILMDELVAYAKKLYGVDGLPAGSYDNFITFIQEITEAARASENSIVVASIPESTIEIGGDAGKTALETIEHTFGRMEAIWKPVAANEGFEVVRRRLFLDCKDEATRDAVCTAFSRMYQENPSDFPMEAREVEYRNRMISCYPIHPEVFDRLYDDWATLERFQRTRGALRLMAAVIHELWMANDAGAMIMPGSIPLDMPNVRDELVRHLPDTWNSIIDHEVDGKNSIPYQKDKANPRYGRKLAARRVARTIMLGSAPTSRDQAVRGLEASRIRLGVVQPGESIADFNDALNTLH
;
A
#
# COMPACT_ATOMS: atom_id res chain seq x y z
N MET A 1 -27.90 7.38 14.77
CA MET A 1 -27.35 6.26 15.57
C MET A 1 -25.88 6.55 15.77
N GLN A 2 -25.36 6.34 16.96
CA GLN A 2 -23.91 6.56 17.26
C GLN A 2 -23.10 5.28 16.95
N GLU A 3 -23.12 4.86 15.68
CA GLU A 3 -22.58 3.55 15.27
C GLU A 3 -21.04 3.51 15.39
N ASN A 4 -20.38 4.58 14.99
CA ASN A 4 -18.91 4.71 15.09
C ASN A 4 -18.44 4.76 16.55
N TYR A 5 -19.17 5.50 17.38
CA TYR A 5 -18.92 5.56 18.83
C TYR A 5 -19.03 4.19 19.50
N GLU A 6 -20.05 3.40 19.14
CA GLU A 6 -20.25 2.06 19.71
C GLU A 6 -19.13 1.09 19.32
N LEU A 7 -18.64 1.16 18.09
CA LEU A 7 -17.53 0.31 17.64
C LEU A 7 -16.21 0.64 18.35
N VAL A 8 -15.90 1.91 18.56
CA VAL A 8 -14.72 2.33 19.33
C VAL A 8 -14.87 1.94 20.81
N GLN A 9 -16.06 2.04 21.38
CA GLN A 9 -16.34 1.55 22.73
C GLN A 9 -16.13 0.04 22.86
N LYS A 10 -16.55 -0.75 21.85
CA LYS A 10 -16.28 -2.20 21.83
C LYS A 10 -14.79 -2.48 21.77
N GLY A 11 -14.03 -1.72 20.95
CA GLY A 11 -12.58 -1.83 20.90
C GLY A 11 -11.91 -1.62 22.26
N PHE A 12 -12.32 -0.59 23.00
CA PHE A 12 -11.83 -0.37 24.37
C PHE A 12 -12.22 -1.49 25.34
N ARG A 13 -13.41 -2.09 25.20
CA ARG A 13 -13.82 -3.22 26.04
C ARG A 13 -12.99 -4.48 25.82
N ILE A 14 -12.50 -4.70 24.59
CA ILE A 14 -11.58 -5.80 24.27
C ILE A 14 -10.18 -5.48 24.81
N LEU A 15 -9.66 -4.28 24.52
CA LEU A 15 -8.31 -3.86 24.89
C LEU A 15 -8.09 -3.81 26.41
N HIS A 16 -9.07 -3.32 27.16
CA HIS A 16 -8.92 -3.01 28.59
C HIS A 16 -8.46 -4.22 29.45
N PRO A 17 -9.14 -5.38 29.48
CA PRO A 17 -8.72 -6.50 30.32
C PRO A 17 -7.36 -7.07 29.90
N LEU A 18 -7.06 -7.09 28.62
CA LEU A 18 -5.79 -7.59 28.08
C LEU A 18 -4.61 -6.68 28.47
N MET A 19 -4.82 -5.37 28.39
CA MET A 19 -3.84 -4.37 28.80
C MET A 19 -3.65 -4.35 30.32
N ALA A 20 -4.72 -4.41 31.08
CA ALA A 20 -4.67 -4.47 32.54
C ALA A 20 -3.89 -5.71 33.01
N GLY A 21 -4.19 -6.88 32.45
CA GLY A 21 -3.45 -8.11 32.73
C GLY A 21 -1.97 -8.04 32.35
N TYR A 22 -1.64 -7.40 31.24
CA TYR A 22 -0.23 -7.16 30.84
C TYR A 22 0.49 -6.24 31.83
N ILE A 23 -0.13 -5.11 32.18
CA ILE A 23 0.42 -4.16 33.15
C ILE A 23 0.70 -4.87 34.49
N GLY A 24 -0.24 -5.65 35.01
CA GLY A 24 -0.08 -6.36 36.26
C GLY A 24 1.11 -7.33 36.24
N ARG A 25 1.26 -8.09 35.17
CA ARG A 25 2.43 -8.98 34.99
C ARG A 25 3.76 -8.22 34.96
N GLU A 26 3.84 -7.12 34.23
CA GLU A 26 5.08 -6.35 34.12
C GLU A 26 5.41 -5.57 35.39
N PHE A 27 4.41 -5.03 36.11
CA PHE A 27 4.62 -4.41 37.42
C PHE A 27 5.10 -5.43 38.45
N ASN A 28 4.46 -6.62 38.53
CA ASN A 28 4.90 -7.67 39.41
C ASN A 28 6.33 -8.13 39.09
N ARG A 29 6.70 -8.22 37.81
CA ARG A 29 8.08 -8.58 37.41
C ARG A 29 9.12 -7.58 37.89
N VAL A 30 8.78 -6.28 37.93
CA VAL A 30 9.72 -5.20 38.32
C VAL A 30 9.72 -4.94 39.82
N TYR A 31 8.53 -4.91 40.46
CA TYR A 31 8.34 -4.50 41.85
C TYR A 31 8.01 -5.61 42.81
N HIS A 32 7.86 -6.86 42.33
CA HIS A 32 7.56 -8.05 43.11
C HIS A 32 6.35 -7.85 44.03
N ASP A 33 6.45 -8.20 45.31
CA ASP A 33 5.34 -8.10 46.29
C ASP A 33 4.82 -6.66 46.51
N ASN A 34 5.59 -5.66 46.11
CA ASN A 34 5.22 -4.24 46.25
C ASN A 34 4.52 -3.63 45.02
N TRP A 35 4.21 -4.46 44.01
CA TRP A 35 3.71 -4.00 42.70
C TRP A 35 2.39 -3.23 42.78
N TRP A 36 1.47 -3.61 43.68
CA TRP A 36 0.18 -2.93 43.87
C TRP A 36 0.37 -1.55 44.48
N GLN A 37 1.26 -1.42 45.49
CA GLN A 37 1.60 -0.12 46.06
C GLN A 37 2.16 0.84 45.01
N GLU A 38 2.98 0.34 44.11
CA GLU A 38 3.52 1.17 42.97
C GLU A 38 2.41 1.60 42.00
N VAL A 39 1.36 0.81 41.77
CA VAL A 39 0.16 1.22 41.05
C VAL A 39 -0.53 2.39 41.78
N LEU A 40 -0.75 2.27 43.06
CA LEU A 40 -1.38 3.30 43.89
C LEU A 40 -0.55 4.59 43.90
N ASP A 41 0.75 4.50 44.12
CA ASP A 41 1.65 5.66 44.15
C ASP A 41 1.72 6.37 42.77
N THR A 42 1.74 5.59 41.70
CA THR A 42 1.76 6.13 40.33
C THR A 42 0.48 6.88 39.96
N LEU A 43 -0.66 6.46 40.51
CA LEU A 43 -1.97 7.04 40.24
C LEU A 43 -2.49 7.93 41.39
N SER A 44 -1.70 8.26 42.38
CA SER A 44 -2.09 8.98 43.63
C SER A 44 -2.84 10.30 43.40
N ASP A 45 -2.63 10.96 42.25
CA ASP A 45 -3.31 12.18 41.85
C ASP A 45 -4.71 11.95 41.23
N GLN A 46 -5.11 10.71 41.00
CA GLN A 46 -6.36 10.33 40.33
C GLN A 46 -7.30 9.45 41.18
N LEU A 47 -6.88 9.06 42.40
CA LEU A 47 -7.53 8.03 43.16
C LEU A 47 -8.48 8.56 44.22
N ARG A 48 -9.78 8.24 44.10
CA ARG A 48 -10.72 8.30 45.24
C ARG A 48 -11.22 6.94 45.71
N ASP A 49 -11.08 5.86 44.91
CA ASP A 49 -11.76 4.59 45.16
C ASP A 49 -10.97 3.31 44.82
N LEU A 50 -9.64 3.29 44.87
CA LEU A 50 -8.88 2.05 44.71
C LEU A 50 -8.65 1.36 46.07
N PRO A 51 -8.75 0.01 46.15
CA PRO A 51 -8.50 -0.72 47.36
C PRO A 51 -7.02 -0.69 47.78
N ASP A 52 -6.76 -0.68 49.09
CA ASP A 52 -5.41 -0.65 49.66
C ASP A 52 -4.58 -1.89 49.31
N HIS A 53 -5.25 -3.01 48.98
CA HIS A 53 -4.62 -4.26 48.54
C HIS A 53 -5.33 -4.78 47.31
N GLY A 54 -4.54 -5.27 46.33
CA GLY A 54 -5.08 -5.78 45.08
C GLY A 54 -4.27 -6.92 44.47
N ASP A 55 -4.95 -7.76 43.72
CA ASP A 55 -4.41 -8.79 42.85
C ASP A 55 -4.67 -8.46 41.37
N TYR A 56 -4.41 -9.39 40.45
CA TYR A 56 -4.66 -9.19 39.03
C TYR A 56 -6.15 -8.97 38.69
N SER A 57 -7.07 -9.62 39.42
CA SER A 57 -8.50 -9.42 39.20
C SER A 57 -8.94 -8.03 39.68
N THR A 58 -8.39 -7.57 40.78
CA THR A 58 -8.60 -6.22 41.32
C THR A 58 -8.16 -5.15 40.36
N LEU A 59 -7.03 -5.38 39.63
CA LEU A 59 -6.52 -4.44 38.66
C LEU A 59 -7.47 -4.31 37.45
N VAL A 60 -7.98 -5.43 36.93
CA VAL A 60 -8.96 -5.44 35.82
C VAL A 60 -10.28 -4.78 36.24
N ASP A 61 -10.77 -5.05 37.46
CA ASP A 61 -12.08 -4.60 37.93
C ASP A 61 -12.07 -3.14 38.42
N SER A 62 -10.94 -2.66 38.93
CA SER A 62 -10.83 -1.36 39.59
C SER A 62 -10.19 -0.24 38.75
N LEU A 63 -9.38 -0.58 37.75
CA LEU A 63 -8.74 0.42 36.88
C LEU A 63 -9.52 0.57 35.59
N ASP A 64 -9.94 1.79 35.26
CA ASP A 64 -10.46 2.08 33.93
C ASP A 64 -9.35 2.13 32.88
N ILE A 65 -9.74 2.12 31.60
CA ILE A 65 -8.81 2.16 30.47
C ILE A 65 -7.88 3.39 30.53
N ALA A 66 -8.35 4.55 31.04
CA ALA A 66 -7.54 5.75 31.13
C ALA A 66 -6.41 5.58 32.16
N ASN A 67 -6.68 4.93 33.29
CA ASN A 67 -5.68 4.64 34.31
C ASN A 67 -4.64 3.62 33.78
N CYS A 68 -5.06 2.60 33.04
CA CYS A 68 -4.15 1.66 32.39
C CYS A 68 -3.20 2.38 31.40
N LEU A 69 -3.73 3.27 30.55
CA LEU A 69 -2.92 4.05 29.62
C LEU A 69 -1.93 5.00 30.32
N ARG A 70 -2.34 5.62 31.46
CA ARG A 70 -1.46 6.45 32.30
C ARG A 70 -0.33 5.65 32.94
N LEU A 71 -0.59 4.45 33.41
CA LEU A 71 0.44 3.59 33.99
C LEU A 71 1.52 3.27 32.96
N ILE A 72 1.15 2.95 31.73
CA ILE A 72 2.12 2.73 30.63
C ILE A 72 2.96 3.99 30.38
N ASP A 73 2.36 5.18 30.30
CA ASP A 73 3.12 6.41 30.04
C ASP A 73 4.02 6.81 31.21
N ARG A 74 3.49 6.79 32.44
CA ARG A 74 4.22 7.27 33.63
C ARG A 74 5.38 6.35 34.03
N LYS A 75 5.18 5.03 33.93
CA LYS A 75 6.19 4.01 34.25
C LYS A 75 6.94 3.49 33.01
N TRP A 76 6.90 4.24 31.93
CA TRP A 76 7.52 3.83 30.67
C TRP A 76 8.98 3.40 30.83
N ARG A 77 9.83 4.26 31.41
CA ARG A 77 11.27 4.00 31.53
C ARG A 77 11.60 2.85 32.47
N GLU A 78 10.84 2.70 33.52
CA GLU A 78 11.11 1.72 34.59
C GLU A 78 10.60 0.33 34.27
N VAL A 79 9.42 0.24 33.62
CA VAL A 79 8.69 -1.04 33.45
C VAL A 79 8.68 -1.50 31.99
N PHE A 80 8.36 -0.61 31.04
CA PHE A 80 7.96 -1.04 29.71
C PHE A 80 9.05 -0.88 28.64
N SER A 81 9.94 0.11 28.76
CA SER A 81 10.91 0.46 27.70
C SER A 81 11.91 -0.65 27.34
N SER A 82 12.09 -1.64 28.21
CA SER A 82 12.96 -2.79 27.95
C SER A 82 12.30 -3.85 27.06
N LYS A 83 10.97 -3.81 26.89
CA LYS A 83 10.19 -4.81 26.14
C LYS A 83 9.38 -4.24 25.00
N LEU A 84 8.99 -2.97 25.08
CA LEU A 84 8.17 -2.31 24.08
C LEU A 84 8.96 -1.17 23.40
N SER A 85 8.73 -0.98 22.10
CA SER A 85 9.27 0.19 21.39
C SER A 85 8.60 1.48 21.84
N THR A 86 9.22 2.62 21.57
CA THR A 86 8.67 3.95 21.91
C THR A 86 7.31 4.24 21.28
N ASP A 87 6.95 3.52 20.21
CA ASP A 87 5.66 3.65 19.55
C ASP A 87 4.50 3.27 20.46
N TYR A 88 4.66 2.23 21.28
CA TYR A 88 3.64 1.82 22.27
C TYR A 88 3.32 2.90 23.29
N ARG A 89 4.32 3.71 23.67
CA ARG A 89 4.10 4.89 24.50
C ARG A 89 3.32 5.97 23.75
N THR A 90 3.62 6.16 22.48
CA THR A 90 2.94 7.14 21.62
C THR A 90 1.48 6.74 21.41
N TRP A 91 1.21 5.47 21.10
CA TRP A 91 -0.15 4.93 20.95
C TRP A 91 -0.96 5.02 22.26
N SER A 92 -0.33 4.77 23.39
CA SER A 92 -0.99 4.93 24.69
C SER A 92 -1.45 6.37 24.94
N LYS A 93 -0.63 7.37 24.56
CA LYS A 93 -1.00 8.79 24.65
C LYS A 93 -2.10 9.17 23.65
N GLU A 94 -2.05 8.64 22.44
CA GLU A 94 -3.08 8.84 21.44
C GLU A 94 -4.43 8.31 21.91
N LEU A 95 -4.47 7.06 22.42
CA LEU A 95 -5.69 6.45 22.94
C LEU A 95 -6.23 7.16 24.19
N MET A 96 -5.37 7.77 25.00
CA MET A 96 -5.81 8.67 26.06
C MET A 96 -6.57 9.88 25.50
N GLY A 97 -6.11 10.46 24.40
CA GLY A 97 -6.81 11.52 23.67
C GLY A 97 -8.17 11.06 23.15
N VAL A 98 -8.22 9.87 22.56
CA VAL A 98 -9.46 9.24 22.07
C VAL A 98 -10.47 9.06 23.19
N ARG A 99 -10.06 8.44 24.30
CA ARG A 99 -10.92 8.22 25.48
C ARG A 99 -11.46 9.53 26.03
N ASN A 100 -10.62 10.55 26.17
CA ASN A 100 -11.05 11.84 26.69
C ASN A 100 -12.05 12.52 25.76
N LYS A 101 -11.83 12.50 24.44
CA LYS A 101 -12.78 13.02 23.45
C LYS A 101 -14.12 12.30 23.55
N MET A 102 -14.11 10.96 23.62
CA MET A 102 -15.35 10.16 23.76
C MET A 102 -16.12 10.45 25.03
N ALA A 103 -15.46 10.77 26.15
CA ALA A 103 -16.12 11.14 27.40
C ALA A 103 -16.89 12.45 27.35
N HIS A 104 -16.61 13.32 26.35
CA HIS A 104 -17.23 14.63 26.18
C HIS A 104 -18.15 14.72 24.95
N ILE A 105 -18.33 13.64 24.19
CA ILE A 105 -19.23 13.60 23.04
C ILE A 105 -20.67 13.45 23.56
N GLY A 106 -21.53 14.40 23.16
CA GLY A 106 -22.95 14.37 23.47
C GLY A 106 -23.74 13.42 22.54
N GLN A 107 -24.79 13.91 21.87
CA GLN A 107 -25.66 13.09 21.00
C GLN A 107 -25.13 12.90 19.55
N GLN A 108 -24.01 13.50 19.19
CA GLN A 108 -23.40 13.35 17.85
C GLN A 108 -22.51 12.13 17.82
N ASP A 109 -22.44 11.45 16.66
CA ASP A 109 -21.49 10.37 16.44
C ASP A 109 -20.08 10.92 16.21
N ILE A 110 -19.05 10.08 16.40
CA ILE A 110 -17.69 10.44 16.06
C ILE A 110 -17.47 10.29 14.55
N ASP A 111 -16.56 11.10 14.03
CA ASP A 111 -16.16 11.01 12.64
C ASP A 111 -15.59 9.61 12.33
N GLN A 112 -15.95 9.08 11.15
CA GLN A 112 -15.56 7.72 10.75
C GLN A 112 -14.05 7.54 10.72
N SER A 113 -13.31 8.51 10.17
CA SER A 113 -11.84 8.44 10.08
C SER A 113 -11.18 8.46 11.45
N TYR A 114 -11.77 9.21 12.39
CA TYR A 114 -11.30 9.23 13.76
C TYR A 114 -11.55 7.90 14.48
N ALA A 115 -12.70 7.27 14.23
CA ALA A 115 -13.03 5.94 14.75
C ALA A 115 -12.13 4.86 14.14
N GLU A 116 -11.88 4.91 12.84
CA GLU A 116 -10.95 3.99 12.15
C GLU A 116 -9.54 4.08 12.74
N ARG A 117 -9.02 5.30 12.92
CA ARG A 117 -7.71 5.52 13.54
C ARG A 117 -7.66 5.02 14.98
N ALA A 118 -8.70 5.26 15.76
CA ALA A 118 -8.77 4.81 17.13
C ALA A 118 -8.72 3.27 17.22
N LEU A 119 -9.48 2.56 16.37
CA LEU A 119 -9.48 1.10 16.33
C LEU A 119 -8.15 0.53 15.81
N ASP A 120 -7.52 1.15 14.82
CA ASP A 120 -6.19 0.74 14.36
C ASP A 120 -5.14 0.90 15.47
N THR A 121 -5.09 2.06 16.14
CA THR A 121 -4.18 2.30 17.26
C THR A 121 -4.43 1.32 18.41
N MET A 122 -5.70 0.97 18.71
CA MET A 122 -6.04 -0.06 19.70
C MET A 122 -5.51 -1.43 19.31
N ALA A 123 -5.69 -1.84 18.05
CA ALA A 123 -5.21 -3.13 17.57
C ALA A 123 -3.67 -3.21 17.60
N LEU A 124 -2.97 -2.13 17.26
CA LEU A 124 -1.52 -2.02 17.36
C LEU A 124 -1.02 -2.16 18.80
N LEU A 125 -1.65 -1.44 19.72
CA LEU A 125 -1.30 -1.52 21.14
C LEU A 125 -1.63 -2.91 21.70
N CYS A 126 -2.79 -3.48 21.35
CA CYS A 126 -3.25 -4.79 21.82
C CYS A 126 -2.32 -5.94 21.36
N ALA A 127 -1.73 -5.85 20.19
CA ALA A 127 -0.85 -6.88 19.63
C ALA A 127 0.38 -7.20 20.51
N ALA A 128 0.80 -6.29 21.40
CA ALA A 128 1.84 -6.55 22.38
C ALA A 128 1.37 -7.40 23.55
N PHE A 129 0.07 -7.45 23.80
CA PHE A 129 -0.53 -8.09 24.95
C PHE A 129 -1.18 -9.42 24.59
N ASP A 130 -1.91 -9.42 23.47
CA ASP A 130 -2.69 -10.55 23.00
C ASP A 130 -2.96 -10.43 21.48
N ALA A 131 -2.60 -11.46 20.72
CA ALA A 131 -2.76 -11.47 19.28
C ALA A 131 -4.22 -11.67 18.84
N ASP A 132 -4.97 -12.48 19.58
CA ASP A 132 -6.38 -12.78 19.27
C ASP A 132 -7.25 -11.55 19.54
N GLY A 133 -7.04 -10.87 20.67
CA GLY A 133 -7.72 -9.61 20.98
C GLY A 133 -7.39 -8.49 19.98
N ALA A 134 -6.16 -8.45 19.49
CA ALA A 134 -5.79 -7.52 18.43
C ALA A 134 -6.55 -7.80 17.12
N GLU A 135 -6.78 -9.08 16.80
CA GLU A 135 -7.55 -9.46 15.61
C GLU A 135 -9.05 -9.14 15.76
N GLU A 136 -9.62 -9.36 16.96
CA GLU A 136 -11.00 -8.94 17.24
C GLU A 136 -11.20 -7.43 17.06
N ILE A 137 -10.24 -6.61 17.50
CA ILE A 137 -10.29 -5.16 17.30
C ILE A 137 -10.16 -4.81 15.81
N ARG A 138 -9.33 -5.53 15.04
CA ARG A 138 -9.24 -5.36 13.59
C ARG A 138 -10.54 -5.73 12.87
N ASP A 139 -11.29 -6.71 13.35
CA ASP A 139 -12.61 -7.05 12.81
C ASP A 139 -13.63 -5.91 13.05
N LEU A 140 -13.56 -5.21 14.18
CA LEU A 140 -14.34 -3.99 14.41
C LEU A 140 -13.95 -2.88 13.43
N TYR A 141 -12.66 -2.68 13.20
CA TYR A 141 -12.15 -1.75 12.17
C TYR A 141 -12.68 -2.10 10.78
N ARG A 142 -12.63 -3.38 10.39
CA ARG A 142 -13.16 -3.85 9.10
C ARG A 142 -14.67 -3.63 9.00
N THR A 143 -15.42 -3.89 10.06
CA THR A 143 -16.86 -3.65 10.13
C THR A 143 -17.19 -2.18 9.94
N LEU A 144 -16.45 -1.28 10.61
CA LEU A 144 -16.60 0.16 10.48
C LEU A 144 -16.34 0.63 9.05
N ARG A 145 -15.29 0.10 8.42
CA ARG A 145 -14.81 0.56 7.13
C ARG A 145 -15.58 -0.01 5.94
N TYR A 146 -16.01 -1.27 6.02
CA TYR A 146 -16.60 -1.99 4.89
C TYR A 146 -18.08 -2.34 5.06
N GLY A 147 -18.70 -1.98 6.21
CA GLY A 147 -20.06 -2.38 6.56
C GLY A 147 -20.18 -3.88 6.87
N SER A 148 -21.27 -4.29 7.50
CA SER A 148 -21.51 -5.66 7.94
C SER A 148 -21.90 -6.63 6.79
N ALA A 149 -21.23 -6.58 5.64
CA ALA A 149 -21.44 -7.52 4.55
C ALA A 149 -20.74 -8.88 4.75
N ALA A 150 -20.01 -9.06 5.86
CA ALA A 150 -19.24 -10.28 6.16
C ALA A 150 -19.81 -11.13 7.30
N GLY A 151 -21.08 -10.97 7.68
CA GLY A 151 -21.61 -11.71 8.81
C GLY A 151 -23.14 -11.90 8.73
N SER A 152 -23.63 -12.68 7.79
CA SER A 152 -24.97 -13.26 7.94
C SER A 152 -25.13 -14.54 7.13
N ALA A 153 -24.74 -15.65 7.73
CA ALA A 153 -25.35 -16.93 7.46
C ALA A 153 -26.03 -17.39 8.77
N ALA A 154 -27.34 -17.55 8.69
CA ALA A 154 -28.29 -18.02 9.72
C ALA A 154 -29.01 -16.94 10.53
N VAL A 155 -30.20 -16.58 10.12
CA VAL A 155 -31.47 -16.88 10.79
C VAL A 155 -32.61 -16.54 9.82
N THR A 156 -33.35 -17.54 9.42
CA THR A 156 -34.68 -17.47 8.79
C THR A 156 -35.71 -17.06 9.85
N GLU A 157 -36.59 -16.11 9.50
CA GLU A 157 -38.05 -16.31 9.55
C GLU A 157 -38.86 -15.02 9.35
N ASN A 158 -39.75 -15.13 8.38
CA ASN A 158 -41.08 -14.54 8.27
C ASN A 158 -41.33 -13.03 8.37
N VAL A 159 -41.62 -12.40 7.25
CA VAL A 159 -42.86 -11.63 7.09
C VAL A 159 -43.34 -11.74 5.63
N ALA A 160 -44.63 -12.02 5.49
CA ALA A 160 -45.40 -12.33 4.31
C ALA A 160 -45.63 -11.12 3.36
N PRO A 161 -46.18 -11.35 2.16
CA PRO A 161 -45.99 -10.52 0.95
C PRO A 161 -47.06 -9.46 0.78
N VAL A 162 -46.70 -8.34 0.20
CA VAL A 162 -47.66 -7.42 -0.45
C VAL A 162 -47.46 -7.49 -1.96
N LYS A 163 -48.59 -7.77 -2.62
CA LYS A 163 -48.81 -7.96 -4.05
C LYS A 163 -48.68 -6.68 -4.86
N THR A 164 -48.19 -6.78 -5.98
CA THR A 164 -48.60 -6.65 -7.40
C THR A 164 -48.03 -5.40 -8.06
N GLY A 165 -47.47 -5.51 -9.19
CA GLY A 165 -47.90 -5.92 -10.43
C GLY A 165 -47.07 -5.43 -11.61
N LYS A 166 -47.07 -6.26 -12.61
CA LYS A 166 -46.71 -6.11 -14.00
C LYS A 166 -45.27 -6.34 -14.43
N LYS A 167 -45.10 -7.49 -15.04
CA LYS A 167 -44.04 -7.85 -15.97
C LYS A 167 -43.89 -6.79 -17.04
N SER A 168 -42.67 -6.36 -17.25
CA SER A 168 -42.18 -5.82 -18.50
C SER A 168 -40.86 -6.50 -18.82
N SER A 169 -40.74 -6.91 -20.03
CA SER A 169 -39.71 -7.72 -20.65
C SER A 169 -38.32 -7.18 -20.50
N ASN A 170 -37.34 -8.06 -20.18
CA ASN A 170 -35.91 -7.84 -20.27
C ASN A 170 -35.48 -7.37 -21.66
N THR A 171 -35.07 -6.14 -21.73
CA THR A 171 -33.95 -5.67 -22.55
C THR A 171 -33.09 -4.83 -21.60
N ALA A 172 -31.84 -5.26 -21.38
CA ALA A 172 -30.85 -4.49 -20.65
C ALA A 172 -30.66 -3.15 -21.38
N GLY A 173 -31.43 -2.15 -20.98
CA GLY A 173 -31.31 -0.80 -21.49
C GLY A 173 -30.01 -0.21 -20.97
N VAL A 174 -29.05 0.01 -21.85
CA VAL A 174 -27.91 0.91 -21.63
C VAL A 174 -28.53 2.26 -21.22
N LEU A 175 -28.19 2.76 -20.02
CA LEU A 175 -28.54 4.10 -19.61
C LEU A 175 -27.91 5.09 -20.59
N GLU A 176 -28.67 5.62 -21.52
CA GLU A 176 -28.24 6.66 -22.44
C GLU A 176 -28.49 8.02 -21.79
N TYR A 177 -27.41 8.71 -21.40
CA TYR A 177 -27.45 10.13 -21.11
C TYR A 177 -27.50 10.90 -22.44
N ASN A 178 -28.68 11.40 -22.78
CA ASN A 178 -28.82 12.39 -23.86
C ASN A 178 -28.22 13.72 -23.39
N VAL A 179 -26.95 13.94 -23.74
CA VAL A 179 -26.26 15.22 -23.49
C VAL A 179 -26.66 16.21 -24.58
N GLY A 180 -27.88 16.77 -24.47
CA GLY A 180 -28.31 17.95 -25.21
C GLY A 180 -28.16 19.20 -24.35
N GLU A 181 -28.34 20.40 -24.96
CA GLU A 181 -28.22 21.67 -24.22
C GLU A 181 -29.01 21.64 -22.91
N GLY A 182 -28.29 21.58 -21.77
CA GLY A 182 -28.86 21.64 -20.42
C GLY A 182 -28.74 20.36 -19.56
N HIS A 183 -28.26 19.23 -20.06
CA HIS A 183 -28.02 18.04 -19.26
C HIS A 183 -26.51 17.88 -18.95
N THR A 184 -26.15 18.06 -17.69
CA THR A 184 -24.80 17.78 -17.18
C THR A 184 -24.67 16.31 -16.83
N LEU A 185 -23.54 15.68 -17.22
CA LEU A 185 -23.19 14.36 -16.72
C LEU A 185 -22.97 14.41 -15.19
N PRO A 186 -23.22 13.29 -14.49
CA PRO A 186 -22.87 13.20 -13.06
C PRO A 186 -21.37 13.43 -12.88
N SER A 187 -21.02 14.03 -11.75
CA SER A 187 -19.62 14.18 -11.35
C SER A 187 -18.97 12.81 -11.11
N TRP A 188 -17.68 12.69 -11.40
CA TRP A 188 -16.92 11.48 -11.04
C TRP A 188 -17.04 11.15 -9.54
N ARG A 189 -17.21 12.16 -8.68
CA ARG A 189 -17.36 12.03 -7.23
C ARG A 189 -18.66 11.34 -6.80
N ASP A 190 -19.71 11.43 -7.61
CA ASP A 190 -20.99 10.76 -7.36
C ASP A 190 -20.89 9.25 -7.63
N ILE A 191 -19.96 8.83 -8.49
CA ILE A 191 -19.79 7.45 -8.97
C ILE A 191 -18.65 6.73 -8.24
N MET A 192 -17.54 7.44 -8.01
CA MET A 192 -16.31 6.90 -7.40
C MET A 192 -15.98 7.64 -6.12
N GLN A 193 -15.51 6.90 -5.13
CA GLN A 193 -15.05 7.44 -3.86
C GLN A 193 -13.57 7.13 -3.68
N PRO A 194 -12.71 8.14 -3.39
CA PRO A 194 -11.33 7.89 -3.01
C PRO A 194 -11.24 7.08 -1.71
N HIS A 195 -10.13 6.35 -1.51
CA HIS A 195 -9.84 5.82 -0.19
C HIS A 195 -9.74 6.94 0.85
N PRO A 196 -10.11 6.71 2.13
CA PRO A 196 -10.14 7.75 3.15
C PRO A 196 -8.81 8.50 3.36
N ASP A 197 -7.68 7.79 3.28
CA ASP A 197 -6.34 8.37 3.34
C ASP A 197 -6.08 9.39 2.22
N VAL A 198 -6.57 9.09 1.01
CA VAL A 198 -6.49 10.00 -0.14
C VAL A 198 -7.48 11.15 0.00
N ALA A 199 -8.74 10.86 0.32
CA ALA A 199 -9.79 11.87 0.48
C ALA A 199 -9.42 12.94 1.54
N GLU A 200 -8.76 12.54 2.62
CA GLU A 200 -8.38 13.41 3.73
C GLU A 200 -6.95 13.99 3.63
N GLY A 201 -6.23 13.69 2.56
CA GLY A 201 -4.86 14.17 2.36
C GLY A 201 -3.85 13.60 3.35
N ARG A 202 -4.15 12.48 3.99
CA ARG A 202 -3.29 11.83 4.99
C ARG A 202 -2.25 10.89 4.38
N TYR A 203 -2.18 10.82 3.06
CA TYR A 203 -1.15 10.05 2.38
C TYR A 203 0.21 10.74 2.53
N GLN A 204 1.17 10.07 3.15
CA GLN A 204 2.55 10.54 3.18
C GLN A 204 3.32 9.95 2.00
N THR A 205 4.35 10.67 1.59
CA THR A 205 5.22 10.24 0.47
C THR A 205 5.86 8.86 0.71
N ALA A 206 6.03 8.48 1.97
CA ALA A 206 6.54 7.18 2.40
C ALA A 206 5.50 6.04 2.27
N GLU A 207 4.20 6.35 2.33
CA GLU A 207 3.12 5.35 2.34
C GLU A 207 2.94 4.63 1.00
N PHE A 208 3.40 5.23 -0.12
CA PHE A 208 3.43 4.53 -1.41
C PHE A 208 4.70 3.69 -1.62
N ALA A 209 5.52 3.55 -0.57
CA ALA A 209 6.69 2.68 -0.54
C ALA A 209 6.39 1.47 0.35
N ALA A 210 6.02 0.36 -0.26
CA ALA A 210 5.94 -0.91 0.43
C ALA A 210 7.31 -1.24 1.06
N ASP A 211 7.35 -1.49 2.37
CA ASP A 211 8.56 -1.90 3.11
C ASP A 211 8.37 -3.30 3.66
N LEU A 212 8.96 -4.26 2.97
CA LEU A 212 8.86 -5.68 3.31
C LEU A 212 9.49 -5.98 4.69
N ALA A 213 10.57 -5.27 5.06
CA ALA A 213 11.22 -5.48 6.35
C ALA A 213 10.34 -4.99 7.52
N GLN A 214 9.67 -3.84 7.39
CA GLN A 214 8.74 -3.36 8.40
C GLN A 214 7.55 -4.30 8.55
N VAL A 215 6.92 -4.67 7.43
CA VAL A 215 5.75 -5.57 7.45
C VAL A 215 6.10 -6.92 8.09
N SER A 216 7.27 -7.49 7.79
CA SER A 216 7.70 -8.77 8.39
C SER A 216 7.88 -8.71 9.92
N ARG A 217 8.14 -7.52 10.47
CA ARG A 217 8.21 -7.25 11.92
C ARG A 217 6.87 -6.85 12.55
N GLY A 218 5.78 -6.80 11.75
CA GLY A 218 4.48 -6.30 12.19
C GLY A 218 4.40 -4.77 12.32
N GLU A 219 5.34 -4.06 11.71
CA GLU A 219 5.45 -2.60 11.66
C GLU A 219 4.93 -2.04 10.32
N GLY A 220 4.91 -0.70 10.19
CA GLY A 220 4.51 -0.03 8.96
C GLY A 220 3.01 0.26 8.86
N ALA A 221 2.60 0.86 7.73
CA ALA A 221 1.22 1.26 7.50
C ALA A 221 0.27 0.06 7.44
N PHE A 222 -0.95 0.25 7.95
CA PHE A 222 -1.94 -0.82 8.08
C PHE A 222 -2.28 -1.49 6.75
N GLU A 223 -2.41 -0.71 5.68
CA GLU A 223 -2.70 -1.20 4.33
C GLU A 223 -1.63 -2.13 3.73
N TYR A 224 -0.42 -2.13 4.28
CA TYR A 224 0.64 -3.08 3.89
C TYR A 224 0.77 -4.25 4.86
N ARG A 225 0.36 -4.06 6.11
CA ARG A 225 0.52 -5.05 7.17
C ARG A 225 -0.65 -6.02 7.26
N ASP A 226 -1.88 -5.54 7.07
CA ASP A 226 -3.08 -6.38 7.09
C ASP A 226 -3.31 -7.03 5.71
N PRO A 227 -3.44 -8.38 5.62
CA PRO A 227 -3.60 -9.06 4.34
C PRO A 227 -4.92 -8.71 3.63
N VAL A 228 -6.00 -8.47 4.36
CA VAL A 228 -7.30 -8.14 3.76
C VAL A 228 -7.24 -6.74 3.15
N GLU A 229 -6.73 -5.77 3.90
CA GLU A 229 -6.56 -4.41 3.45
C GLU A 229 -5.56 -4.32 2.29
N PHE A 230 -4.46 -5.05 2.37
CA PHE A 230 -3.47 -5.13 1.30
C PHE A 230 -4.09 -5.60 -0.02
N PHE A 231 -4.82 -6.72 -0.01
CA PHE A 231 -5.43 -7.25 -1.23
C PHE A 231 -6.66 -6.43 -1.67
N ALA A 232 -7.37 -5.75 -0.77
CA ALA A 232 -8.45 -4.83 -1.14
C ALA A 232 -7.92 -3.66 -2.00
N ARG A 233 -6.70 -3.19 -1.75
CA ARG A 233 -6.04 -2.08 -2.48
C ARG A 233 -5.07 -2.55 -3.56
N THR A 234 -4.91 -3.86 -3.74
CA THR A 234 -3.99 -4.43 -4.72
C THR A 234 -4.76 -4.88 -5.96
N TYR A 235 -4.38 -4.34 -7.12
CA TYR A 235 -4.76 -4.91 -8.39
C TYR A 235 -3.82 -6.08 -8.71
N ILE A 236 -4.38 -7.29 -8.81
CA ILE A 236 -3.60 -8.49 -9.14
C ILE A 236 -3.39 -8.52 -10.64
N THR A 237 -2.23 -8.02 -11.10
CA THR A 237 -1.82 -8.03 -12.50
C THR A 237 -1.67 -9.46 -13.02
N GLU A 238 -1.64 -9.64 -14.34
CA GLU A 238 -1.39 -10.95 -14.95
C GLU A 238 -0.04 -11.51 -14.50
N GLY A 239 1.00 -10.65 -14.48
CA GLY A 239 2.31 -11.02 -13.96
C GLY A 239 2.26 -11.45 -12.51
N MET A 240 1.62 -10.68 -11.63
CA MET A 240 1.46 -11.05 -10.22
C MET A 240 0.65 -12.35 -10.08
N SER A 241 -0.47 -12.50 -10.79
CA SER A 241 -1.27 -13.72 -10.78
C SER A 241 -0.43 -14.98 -11.07
N GLY A 242 0.36 -14.93 -12.13
CA GLY A 242 1.24 -16.04 -12.48
C GLY A 242 2.32 -16.32 -11.43
N LEU A 243 2.93 -15.27 -10.84
CA LEU A 243 3.88 -15.41 -9.73
C LEU A 243 3.23 -16.13 -8.53
N LEU A 244 2.04 -15.67 -8.11
CA LEU A 244 1.31 -16.24 -6.98
C LEU A 244 0.96 -17.71 -7.24
N VAL A 245 0.42 -18.04 -8.43
CA VAL A 245 0.06 -19.40 -8.81
C VAL A 245 1.27 -20.34 -8.75
N LYS A 246 2.38 -20.00 -9.41
CA LYS A 246 3.58 -20.84 -9.43
C LYS A 246 4.19 -21.01 -8.05
N SER A 247 4.21 -19.96 -7.24
CA SER A 247 4.72 -20.02 -5.87
C SER A 247 3.86 -20.91 -4.98
N LEU A 248 2.53 -20.81 -5.07
CA LEU A 248 1.61 -21.68 -4.33
C LEU A 248 1.74 -23.13 -4.75
N GLN A 249 1.89 -23.41 -6.05
CA GLN A 249 2.12 -24.78 -6.57
C GLN A 249 3.42 -25.35 -5.99
N ARG A 250 4.50 -24.56 -5.95
CA ARG A 250 5.80 -25.00 -5.40
C ARG A 250 5.69 -25.31 -3.89
N ILE A 251 5.10 -24.41 -3.11
CA ILE A 251 4.91 -24.60 -1.66
C ILE A 251 4.00 -25.79 -1.36
N ALA A 252 3.01 -26.06 -2.20
CA ALA A 252 2.11 -27.22 -2.08
C ALA A 252 2.70 -28.54 -2.61
N GLY A 253 3.95 -28.54 -3.11
CA GLY A 253 4.57 -29.72 -3.69
C GLY A 253 3.96 -30.19 -5.01
N LYS A 254 3.26 -29.30 -5.74
CA LYS A 254 2.63 -29.58 -7.05
C LYS A 254 3.47 -29.13 -8.26
N GLY A 255 4.76 -28.94 -8.09
CA GLY A 255 5.65 -28.37 -9.10
C GLY A 255 5.88 -26.87 -8.88
N GLY A 256 6.18 -26.13 -9.94
CA GLY A 256 6.50 -24.70 -9.87
C GLY A 256 8.02 -24.42 -9.80
N GLU A 257 8.38 -23.15 -9.98
CA GLU A 257 9.78 -22.73 -10.01
C GLU A 257 10.35 -22.62 -8.60
N PRO A 258 11.51 -23.23 -8.33
CA PRO A 258 12.16 -23.14 -7.01
C PRO A 258 12.84 -21.80 -6.75
N VAL A 259 13.18 -21.06 -7.81
CA VAL A 259 13.85 -19.76 -7.76
C VAL A 259 13.19 -18.82 -8.75
N ILE A 260 12.75 -17.65 -8.30
CA ILE A 260 12.13 -16.63 -9.13
C ILE A 260 12.85 -15.29 -8.94
N GLN A 261 13.24 -14.68 -10.05
CA GLN A 261 13.83 -13.35 -10.08
C GLN A 261 12.81 -12.30 -10.53
N LEU A 262 12.51 -11.32 -9.64
CA LEU A 262 11.69 -10.18 -10.00
C LEU A 262 12.57 -9.07 -10.59
N LYS A 263 12.57 -8.95 -11.90
CA LYS A 263 13.38 -7.98 -12.63
C LYS A 263 12.51 -6.92 -13.30
N THR A 264 12.52 -5.71 -12.77
CA THR A 264 11.84 -4.55 -13.35
C THR A 264 12.59 -3.28 -12.99
N ALA A 265 12.34 -2.20 -13.73
CA ALA A 265 12.77 -0.87 -13.35
C ALA A 265 12.24 -0.45 -11.98
N PHE A 266 12.81 0.59 -11.40
CA PHE A 266 12.39 1.13 -10.10
C PHE A 266 10.90 1.49 -10.11
N GLY A 267 10.17 1.12 -9.05
CA GLY A 267 8.73 1.34 -8.98
C GLY A 267 7.86 0.32 -9.72
N GLY A 268 8.45 -0.74 -10.29
CA GLY A 268 7.74 -1.79 -11.04
C GLY A 268 7.02 -2.85 -10.20
N GLY A 269 6.80 -2.63 -8.90
CA GLY A 269 5.99 -3.51 -8.05
C GLY A 269 6.71 -4.74 -7.47
N LYS A 270 8.06 -4.81 -7.50
CA LYS A 270 8.85 -5.94 -6.95
C LYS A 270 8.51 -6.24 -5.49
N THR A 271 8.73 -5.26 -4.61
CA THR A 271 8.45 -5.37 -3.17
C THR A 271 6.97 -5.64 -2.89
N HIS A 272 6.06 -5.00 -3.65
CA HIS A 272 4.62 -5.23 -3.53
C HIS A 272 4.22 -6.68 -3.87
N SER A 273 4.83 -7.27 -4.90
CA SER A 273 4.63 -8.69 -5.24
C SER A 273 5.16 -9.65 -4.19
N MET A 274 6.29 -9.29 -3.54
CA MET A 274 6.82 -10.06 -2.40
C MET A 274 5.89 -9.97 -1.18
N LEU A 275 5.29 -8.81 -0.91
CA LEU A 275 4.28 -8.66 0.15
C LEU A 275 3.04 -9.51 -0.14
N ALA A 276 2.59 -9.58 -1.39
CA ALA A 276 1.49 -10.46 -1.77
C ALA A 276 1.80 -11.93 -1.44
N LEU A 277 3.01 -12.40 -1.79
CA LEU A 277 3.46 -13.75 -1.44
C LEU A 277 3.56 -13.96 0.08
N TYR A 278 4.13 -12.99 0.79
CA TYR A 278 4.24 -13.03 2.25
C TYR A 278 2.87 -13.24 2.90
N HIS A 279 1.89 -12.42 2.54
CA HIS A 279 0.54 -12.50 3.09
C HIS A 279 -0.18 -13.81 2.74
N LEU A 280 0.02 -14.33 1.53
CA LEU A 280 -0.63 -15.58 1.11
C LEU A 280 -0.26 -16.78 1.97
N VAL A 281 1.00 -16.88 2.40
CA VAL A 281 1.52 -18.12 3.02
C VAL A 281 1.80 -17.98 4.50
N LYS A 282 1.85 -16.77 5.06
CA LYS A 282 2.11 -16.55 6.50
C LYS A 282 0.95 -16.98 7.40
N GLY A 283 -0.25 -17.16 6.83
CA GLY A 283 -1.42 -17.71 7.53
C GLY A 283 -2.47 -16.68 7.96
N GLY A 284 -2.33 -15.40 7.59
CA GLY A 284 -3.32 -14.35 7.86
C GLY A 284 -4.36 -14.17 6.74
N ALA A 285 -4.04 -14.62 5.52
CA ALA A 285 -4.97 -14.54 4.39
C ALA A 285 -6.00 -15.68 4.41
N SER A 286 -7.26 -15.36 4.09
CA SER A 286 -8.35 -16.32 3.91
C SER A 286 -9.13 -15.98 2.64
N VAL A 287 -9.48 -16.98 1.86
CA VAL A 287 -10.24 -16.79 0.62
C VAL A 287 -11.63 -16.21 0.90
N ASP A 288 -12.23 -16.56 2.03
CA ASP A 288 -13.53 -16.04 2.44
C ASP A 288 -13.49 -14.54 2.71
N LYS A 289 -12.37 -14.06 3.29
CA LYS A 289 -12.14 -12.63 3.57
C LYS A 289 -11.57 -11.87 2.36
N ILE A 290 -10.95 -12.58 1.40
CA ILE A 290 -10.24 -12.01 0.24
C ILE A 290 -10.71 -12.72 -1.05
N PRO A 291 -11.88 -12.36 -1.59
CA PRO A 291 -12.45 -13.04 -2.77
C PRO A 291 -11.56 -13.01 -4.02
N SER A 292 -10.69 -12.01 -4.16
CA SER A 292 -9.74 -11.88 -5.27
C SER A 292 -8.69 -13.01 -5.32
N LEU A 293 -8.53 -13.79 -4.25
CA LEU A 293 -7.63 -14.95 -4.20
C LEU A 293 -8.27 -16.24 -4.76
N LYS A 294 -9.59 -16.29 -4.89
CA LYS A 294 -10.28 -17.50 -5.41
C LYS A 294 -9.78 -17.90 -6.81
N PRO A 295 -9.70 -16.99 -7.81
CA PRO A 295 -9.14 -17.34 -9.12
C PRO A 295 -7.69 -17.80 -9.08
N ILE A 296 -6.89 -17.31 -8.12
CA ILE A 296 -5.48 -17.71 -7.93
C ILE A 296 -5.42 -19.16 -7.46
N LEU A 297 -6.23 -19.53 -6.47
CA LEU A 297 -6.29 -20.92 -5.97
C LEU A 297 -6.80 -21.89 -7.06
N GLU A 298 -7.85 -21.52 -7.78
CA GLU A 298 -8.38 -22.32 -8.90
C GLU A 298 -7.31 -22.57 -9.96
N LYS A 299 -6.57 -21.52 -10.39
CA LYS A 299 -5.45 -21.65 -11.34
C LYS A 299 -4.30 -22.49 -10.78
N ALA A 300 -4.04 -22.43 -9.48
CA ALA A 300 -3.02 -23.23 -8.82
C ALA A 300 -3.45 -24.70 -8.61
N GLY A 301 -4.73 -25.02 -8.80
CA GLY A 301 -5.29 -26.35 -8.53
C GLY A 301 -5.32 -26.70 -7.05
N LEU A 302 -5.59 -25.68 -6.18
CA LEU A 302 -5.59 -25.82 -4.73
C LEU A 302 -6.95 -25.48 -4.15
N ASP A 303 -7.39 -26.21 -3.13
CA ASP A 303 -8.64 -25.94 -2.41
C ASP A 303 -8.45 -24.93 -1.28
N THR A 304 -7.24 -24.85 -0.72
CA THR A 304 -6.89 -23.97 0.39
C THR A 304 -5.50 -23.37 0.21
N LEU A 305 -5.26 -22.23 0.85
CA LEU A 305 -3.93 -21.59 0.87
C LEU A 305 -2.95 -22.45 1.68
N PRO A 306 -1.81 -22.88 1.09
CA PRO A 306 -0.77 -23.55 1.84
C PRO A 306 -0.07 -22.59 2.78
N LYS A 307 0.30 -23.05 3.97
CA LYS A 307 1.15 -22.31 4.90
C LYS A 307 2.62 -22.63 4.65
N ALA A 308 3.48 -21.64 4.81
CA ALA A 308 4.92 -21.81 4.73
C ALA A 308 5.63 -21.04 5.84
N ASN A 309 6.81 -21.51 6.23
CA ASN A 309 7.73 -20.75 7.06
C ASN A 309 8.45 -19.72 6.20
N VAL A 310 8.44 -18.46 6.62
CA VAL A 310 8.90 -17.35 5.79
C VAL A 310 10.16 -16.73 6.38
N ALA A 311 11.17 -16.55 5.55
CA ALA A 311 12.31 -15.69 5.84
C ALA A 311 12.29 -14.46 4.92
N VAL A 312 12.50 -13.29 5.51
CA VAL A 312 12.52 -11.98 4.82
C VAL A 312 13.89 -11.35 5.02
N LEU A 313 14.61 -11.15 3.92
CA LEU A 313 15.96 -10.59 3.88
C LEU A 313 15.95 -9.33 3.02
N VAL A 314 16.03 -8.16 3.66
CA VAL A 314 16.03 -6.86 2.96
C VAL A 314 17.40 -6.23 3.11
N GLY A 315 18.13 -6.11 2.01
CA GLY A 315 19.54 -5.70 2.00
C GLY A 315 19.82 -4.32 2.57
N THR A 316 18.89 -3.37 2.44
CA THR A 316 19.01 -2.04 3.06
C THR A 316 18.83 -2.09 4.57
N ALA A 317 17.98 -2.98 5.08
CA ALA A 317 17.67 -3.12 6.51
C ALA A 317 18.74 -3.93 7.27
N LEU A 318 19.50 -4.79 6.59
CA LEU A 318 20.55 -5.59 7.20
C LEU A 318 21.84 -4.78 7.40
N ASP A 319 22.41 -4.86 8.61
CA ASP A 319 23.70 -4.24 8.97
C ASP A 319 24.77 -5.31 9.14
N PRO A 320 25.79 -5.37 8.27
CA PRO A 320 26.82 -6.41 8.31
C PRO A 320 27.76 -6.30 9.55
N ASN A 321 27.74 -5.18 10.26
CA ASN A 321 28.53 -4.99 11.49
C ASN A 321 27.80 -5.49 12.75
N LYS A 322 26.48 -5.68 12.68
CA LYS A 322 25.65 -5.89 13.86
C LYS A 322 25.42 -7.38 14.13
N LYS A 323 25.84 -7.82 15.31
CA LYS A 323 25.50 -9.13 15.86
C LYS A 323 24.15 -9.09 16.54
N LYS A 324 23.34 -10.13 16.40
CA LYS A 324 22.02 -10.25 16.99
C LYS A 324 21.97 -11.44 17.94
N ASN A 325 21.52 -11.23 19.17
CA ASN A 325 21.29 -12.28 20.17
C ASN A 325 19.79 -12.37 20.47
N PRO A 326 19.03 -13.14 19.67
CA PRO A 326 17.58 -13.19 19.84
C PRO A 326 17.18 -13.90 21.13
N ALA A 327 16.24 -13.34 21.89
CA ALA A 327 15.76 -13.95 23.15
C ALA A 327 15.10 -15.33 22.93
N ASN A 328 14.46 -15.52 21.79
CA ASN A 328 13.82 -16.78 21.39
C ASN A 328 14.79 -17.80 20.74
N LEU A 329 16.09 -17.48 20.66
CA LEU A 329 17.15 -18.38 20.23
C LEU A 329 18.32 -18.35 21.24
N PRO A 330 18.09 -18.78 22.50
CA PRO A 330 19.06 -18.65 23.58
C PRO A 330 20.35 -19.44 23.30
N GLY A 331 21.49 -18.82 23.56
CA GLY A 331 22.82 -19.44 23.36
C GLY A 331 23.36 -19.34 21.94
N TYR A 332 22.66 -18.69 21.02
CA TYR A 332 23.12 -18.44 19.66
C TYR A 332 23.24 -16.95 19.37
N THR A 333 24.23 -16.62 18.56
CA THR A 333 24.43 -15.27 18.01
C THR A 333 24.26 -15.34 16.50
N VAL A 334 23.45 -14.50 15.93
CA VAL A 334 23.23 -14.37 14.49
C VAL A 334 24.15 -13.26 13.96
N ASN A 335 25.01 -13.60 13.00
CA ASN A 335 26.03 -12.69 12.46
C ASN A 335 25.82 -12.39 10.99
N THR A 336 25.37 -13.37 10.22
CA THR A 336 25.38 -13.37 8.76
C THR A 336 23.97 -13.30 8.19
N ILE A 337 23.85 -13.04 6.88
CA ILE A 337 22.56 -13.09 6.18
C ILE A 337 21.96 -14.50 6.16
N TRP A 338 22.79 -15.56 6.05
CA TRP A 338 22.31 -16.95 6.16
C TRP A 338 21.94 -17.33 7.59
N GLY A 339 22.63 -16.77 8.58
CA GLY A 339 22.23 -16.86 9.98
C GLY A 339 20.86 -16.21 10.23
N GLU A 340 20.64 -15.02 9.68
CA GLU A 340 19.34 -14.33 9.79
C GLU A 340 18.22 -15.12 9.11
N MET A 341 18.47 -15.66 7.91
CA MET A 341 17.51 -16.54 7.21
C MET A 341 17.16 -17.76 8.06
N ALA A 342 18.16 -18.48 8.55
CA ALA A 342 17.97 -19.66 9.36
C ALA A 342 17.21 -19.33 10.66
N TYR A 343 17.59 -18.25 11.34
CA TYR A 343 16.89 -17.75 12.54
C TYR A 343 15.38 -17.55 12.29
N GLN A 344 15.02 -16.89 11.22
CA GLN A 344 13.61 -16.63 10.89
C GLN A 344 12.88 -17.94 10.57
N LEU A 345 13.48 -18.86 9.81
CA LEU A 345 12.87 -20.13 9.44
C LEU A 345 12.66 -21.04 10.66
N VAL A 346 13.71 -21.25 11.49
CA VAL A 346 13.60 -22.14 12.66
C VAL A 346 12.64 -21.58 13.71
N THR A 347 12.58 -20.25 13.85
CA THR A 347 11.61 -19.58 14.74
C THR A 347 10.18 -19.77 14.22
N SER A 348 9.97 -19.57 12.93
CA SER A 348 8.65 -19.76 12.30
C SER A 348 8.20 -21.22 12.35
N ALA A 349 9.12 -22.17 12.21
CA ALA A 349 8.86 -23.61 12.31
C ALA A 349 8.71 -24.12 13.76
N GLY A 350 9.00 -23.29 14.77
CA GLY A 350 9.03 -23.72 16.16
C GLY A 350 10.15 -24.70 16.51
N ARG A 351 11.23 -24.72 15.72
CA ARG A 351 12.36 -25.67 15.79
C ARG A 351 13.70 -24.93 15.97
N PRO A 352 13.90 -24.19 17.08
CA PRO A 352 15.15 -23.46 17.32
C PRO A 352 16.39 -24.36 17.39
N ASP A 353 16.21 -25.65 17.68
CA ASP A 353 17.26 -26.68 17.68
C ASP A 353 17.97 -26.79 16.31
N LEU A 354 17.26 -26.60 15.22
CA LEU A 354 17.81 -26.72 13.86
C LEU A 354 18.83 -25.62 13.52
N TYR A 355 18.89 -24.52 14.28
CA TYR A 355 19.92 -23.50 14.07
C TYR A 355 21.33 -24.05 14.25
N ALA A 356 21.51 -25.13 15.03
CA ALA A 356 22.77 -25.81 15.21
C ALA A 356 23.41 -26.25 13.87
N MET A 357 22.60 -26.53 12.83
CA MET A 357 23.08 -26.97 11.51
C MET A 357 23.98 -25.93 10.83
N ILE A 358 23.71 -24.65 11.05
CA ILE A 358 24.45 -23.54 10.40
C ILE A 358 25.32 -22.74 11.38
N ARG A 359 25.26 -23.04 12.67
CA ARG A 359 25.91 -22.29 13.75
C ARG A 359 27.37 -21.96 13.49
N GLU A 360 28.18 -22.96 13.11
CA GLU A 360 29.60 -22.74 12.90
C GLU A 360 29.88 -21.92 11.64
N ALA A 361 29.11 -22.14 10.58
CA ALA A 361 29.17 -21.35 9.35
C ALA A 361 28.83 -19.88 9.63
N ASP A 362 27.77 -19.63 10.40
CA ASP A 362 27.34 -18.28 10.81
C ASP A 362 28.41 -17.62 11.71
N ARG A 363 28.97 -18.35 12.67
CA ARG A 363 29.99 -17.83 13.60
C ARG A 363 31.28 -17.41 12.88
N HIS A 364 31.68 -18.14 11.85
CA HIS A 364 32.91 -17.87 11.11
C HIS A 364 32.72 -17.02 9.86
N GLY A 365 31.50 -16.62 9.54
CA GLY A 365 31.20 -15.81 8.34
C GLY A 365 31.45 -16.53 7.03
N VAL A 366 31.33 -17.88 7.03
CA VAL A 366 31.55 -18.77 5.86
C VAL A 366 30.20 -19.32 5.42
N SER A 367 29.95 -19.42 4.11
CA SER A 367 28.72 -19.99 3.60
C SER A 367 28.56 -21.47 3.99
N PRO A 368 27.35 -21.93 4.42
CA PRO A 368 27.16 -23.23 5.03
C PRO A 368 27.17 -24.42 4.07
N GLY A 369 27.17 -24.20 2.76
CA GLY A 369 27.07 -25.24 1.73
C GLY A 369 25.63 -25.57 1.34
N SER A 370 25.44 -25.88 0.05
CA SER A 370 24.11 -26.13 -0.52
C SER A 370 23.39 -27.34 0.09
N GLU A 371 24.12 -28.38 0.50
CA GLU A 371 23.51 -29.54 1.14
C GLU A 371 23.00 -29.24 2.55
N THR A 372 23.77 -28.49 3.35
CA THR A 372 23.34 -28.05 4.68
C THR A 372 22.11 -27.19 4.59
N LEU A 373 22.09 -26.22 3.64
CA LEU A 373 20.95 -25.38 3.39
C LEU A 373 19.71 -26.17 2.92
N LYS A 374 19.89 -27.15 2.01
CA LYS A 374 18.82 -28.05 1.58
C LYS A 374 18.19 -28.79 2.76
N ASN A 375 19.05 -29.38 3.64
CA ASN A 375 18.58 -30.11 4.81
C ASN A 375 17.79 -29.17 5.76
N LEU A 376 18.29 -27.96 6.00
CA LEU A 376 17.58 -26.96 6.79
C LEU A 376 16.22 -26.59 6.18
N LEU A 377 16.16 -26.39 4.85
CA LEU A 377 14.92 -26.07 4.14
C LEU A 377 13.91 -27.21 4.22
N ASN A 378 14.34 -28.47 4.12
CA ASN A 378 13.44 -29.61 4.25
C ASN A 378 12.92 -29.79 5.67
N GLU A 379 13.78 -29.63 6.70
CA GLU A 379 13.37 -29.72 8.11
C GLU A 379 12.45 -28.58 8.55
N CYS A 380 12.62 -27.39 7.98
CA CYS A 380 11.76 -26.24 8.21
C CYS A 380 10.60 -26.11 7.21
N GLY A 381 10.51 -26.99 6.22
CA GLY A 381 9.59 -26.86 5.09
C GLY A 381 8.10 -26.97 5.42
N PRO A 382 7.22 -26.43 4.55
CA PRO A 382 7.53 -25.63 3.36
C PRO A 382 8.14 -24.26 3.68
N CYS A 383 9.05 -23.76 2.83
CA CYS A 383 9.73 -22.49 3.06
C CYS A 383 9.54 -21.49 1.91
N LEU A 384 9.31 -20.23 2.27
CA LEU A 384 9.37 -19.08 1.36
C LEU A 384 10.50 -18.14 1.81
N ILE A 385 11.51 -17.95 0.96
CA ILE A 385 12.62 -17.02 1.21
C ILE A 385 12.44 -15.81 0.29
N LEU A 386 12.20 -14.63 0.88
CA LEU A 386 12.05 -13.36 0.18
C LEU A 386 13.32 -12.54 0.35
N MET A 387 13.95 -12.19 -0.76
CA MET A 387 15.21 -11.44 -0.80
C MET A 387 15.01 -10.13 -1.56
N ASP A 388 14.97 -9.02 -0.86
CA ASP A 388 14.80 -7.70 -1.46
C ASP A 388 16.08 -6.87 -1.34
N GLU A 389 16.38 -6.06 -2.35
CA GLU A 389 17.50 -5.11 -2.36
C GLU A 389 18.87 -5.74 -2.07
N LEU A 390 19.13 -6.96 -2.54
CA LEU A 390 20.39 -7.70 -2.28
C LEU A 390 21.63 -6.94 -2.73
N VAL A 391 21.57 -6.19 -3.83
CA VAL A 391 22.69 -5.38 -4.33
C VAL A 391 23.12 -4.31 -3.33
N ALA A 392 22.16 -3.74 -2.58
CA ALA A 392 22.46 -2.78 -1.52
C ALA A 392 23.25 -3.45 -0.37
N TYR A 393 22.93 -4.71 -0.03
CA TYR A 393 23.70 -5.46 0.96
C TYR A 393 25.10 -5.84 0.45
N ALA A 394 25.20 -6.31 -0.77
CA ALA A 394 26.48 -6.61 -1.43
C ALA A 394 27.45 -5.44 -1.42
N LYS A 395 26.94 -4.22 -1.71
CA LYS A 395 27.75 -2.97 -1.63
C LYS A 395 28.33 -2.71 -0.24
N LYS A 396 27.61 -3.07 0.83
CA LYS A 396 28.10 -2.88 2.21
C LYS A 396 29.26 -3.82 2.54
N LEU A 397 29.36 -4.95 1.85
CA LEU A 397 30.42 -5.97 2.01
C LEU A 397 31.60 -5.73 1.07
N TYR A 398 31.40 -5.08 -0.06
CA TYR A 398 32.39 -4.94 -1.12
C TYR A 398 33.62 -4.17 -0.66
N GLY A 399 34.82 -4.82 -0.70
CA GLY A 399 36.08 -4.21 -0.30
C GLY A 399 36.24 -3.95 1.20
N VAL A 400 35.41 -4.58 2.05
CA VAL A 400 35.48 -4.46 3.51
C VAL A 400 35.80 -5.82 4.13
N ASP A 401 36.87 -5.87 4.91
CA ASP A 401 37.31 -7.10 5.60
C ASP A 401 36.93 -7.08 7.09
N GLY A 402 36.88 -8.26 7.69
CA GLY A 402 36.70 -8.44 9.14
C GLY A 402 35.29 -8.19 9.66
N LEU A 403 34.29 -8.13 8.78
CA LEU A 403 32.88 -7.98 9.17
C LEU A 403 32.35 -9.25 9.84
N PRO A 404 31.53 -9.13 10.91
CA PRO A 404 30.82 -10.29 11.49
C PRO A 404 29.98 -11.04 10.47
N ALA A 405 29.44 -10.35 9.50
CA ALA A 405 28.60 -10.91 8.43
C ALA A 405 29.38 -11.74 7.39
N GLY A 406 30.70 -11.85 7.51
CA GLY A 406 31.56 -12.51 6.53
C GLY A 406 31.97 -11.57 5.39
N SER A 407 32.61 -12.15 4.37
CA SER A 407 33.11 -11.41 3.20
C SER A 407 32.07 -11.32 2.07
N TYR A 408 32.33 -10.42 1.11
CA TYR A 408 31.57 -10.31 -0.12
C TYR A 408 31.53 -11.66 -0.89
N ASP A 409 32.67 -12.38 -1.00
CA ASP A 409 32.75 -13.65 -1.72
C ASP A 409 31.91 -14.75 -1.04
N ASN A 410 31.90 -14.80 0.29
CA ASN A 410 31.03 -15.71 1.04
C ASN A 410 29.54 -15.39 0.84
N PHE A 411 29.19 -14.11 0.74
CA PHE A 411 27.83 -13.72 0.42
C PHE A 411 27.41 -14.17 -1.00
N ILE A 412 28.25 -13.99 -2.01
CA ILE A 412 27.97 -14.44 -3.37
C ILE A 412 27.88 -15.98 -3.41
N THR A 413 28.76 -16.67 -2.70
CA THR A 413 28.71 -18.14 -2.55
C THR A 413 27.39 -18.57 -1.92
N PHE A 414 26.95 -17.90 -0.85
CA PHE A 414 25.65 -18.17 -0.22
C PHE A 414 24.48 -18.00 -1.21
N ILE A 415 24.49 -16.94 -2.04
CA ILE A 415 23.43 -16.75 -3.05
C ILE A 415 23.37 -17.93 -4.02
N GLN A 416 24.51 -18.44 -4.46
CA GLN A 416 24.56 -19.63 -5.30
C GLN A 416 24.03 -20.86 -4.54
N GLU A 417 24.54 -21.13 -3.35
CA GLU A 417 24.21 -22.30 -2.56
C GLU A 417 22.72 -22.36 -2.17
N ILE A 418 22.09 -21.22 -1.82
CA ILE A 418 20.67 -21.18 -1.47
C ILE A 418 19.77 -21.43 -2.69
N THR A 419 20.16 -20.97 -3.89
CA THR A 419 19.41 -21.27 -5.11
C THR A 419 19.50 -22.76 -5.47
N GLU A 420 20.67 -23.38 -5.30
CA GLU A 420 20.86 -24.82 -5.48
C GLU A 420 20.09 -25.63 -4.43
N ALA A 421 20.12 -25.20 -3.17
CA ALA A 421 19.39 -25.82 -2.08
C ALA A 421 17.88 -25.78 -2.28
N ALA A 422 17.35 -24.62 -2.68
CA ALA A 422 15.92 -24.48 -2.98
C ALA A 422 15.48 -25.38 -4.13
N ARG A 423 16.31 -25.53 -5.17
CA ARG A 423 16.05 -26.43 -6.29
C ARG A 423 16.03 -27.89 -5.87
N ALA A 424 16.95 -28.28 -4.98
CA ALA A 424 17.08 -29.64 -4.48
C ALA A 424 16.11 -29.95 -3.32
N SER A 425 15.44 -28.98 -2.75
CA SER A 425 14.42 -29.15 -1.71
C SER A 425 13.07 -29.57 -2.30
N GLU A 426 12.20 -30.13 -1.45
CA GLU A 426 10.91 -30.66 -1.90
C GLU A 426 9.91 -29.54 -2.23
N ASN A 427 9.78 -28.54 -1.37
CA ASN A 427 8.71 -27.53 -1.43
C ASN A 427 9.15 -26.14 -0.90
N SER A 428 10.40 -25.78 -1.15
CA SER A 428 10.92 -24.45 -0.82
C SER A 428 11.09 -23.59 -2.08
N ILE A 429 10.93 -22.28 -1.91
CA ILE A 429 11.05 -21.30 -2.97
C ILE A 429 11.86 -20.08 -2.50
N VAL A 430 12.73 -19.60 -3.37
CA VAL A 430 13.46 -18.33 -3.23
C VAL A 430 12.91 -17.33 -4.24
N VAL A 431 12.53 -16.15 -3.77
CA VAL A 431 12.09 -15.03 -4.62
C VAL A 431 12.98 -13.83 -4.33
N ALA A 432 13.73 -13.38 -5.34
CA ALA A 432 14.67 -12.29 -5.20
C ALA A 432 14.30 -11.09 -6.09
N SER A 433 14.39 -9.86 -5.57
CA SER A 433 14.28 -8.65 -6.37
C SER A 433 15.65 -8.25 -6.91
N ILE A 434 15.72 -7.97 -8.21
CA ILE A 434 16.93 -7.50 -8.86
C ILE A 434 16.61 -6.24 -9.66
N PRO A 435 17.42 -5.16 -9.55
CA PRO A 435 17.27 -3.97 -10.36
C PRO A 435 17.46 -4.27 -11.86
N GLU A 436 16.74 -3.58 -12.72
CA GLU A 436 16.86 -3.76 -14.19
C GLU A 436 18.06 -3.01 -14.77
N SER A 437 18.52 -1.94 -14.10
CA SER A 437 19.61 -1.11 -14.60
C SER A 437 20.66 -0.78 -13.54
N THR A 438 21.89 -0.56 -14.01
CA THR A 438 23.01 -0.09 -13.19
C THR A 438 22.84 1.34 -12.69
N ILE A 439 21.98 2.14 -13.34
CA ILE A 439 21.67 3.52 -12.95
C ILE A 439 20.99 3.55 -11.57
N GLU A 440 20.13 2.54 -11.27
CA GLU A 440 19.43 2.44 -9.98
C GLU A 440 20.39 2.25 -8.79
N ILE A 441 21.59 1.76 -9.03
CA ILE A 441 22.47 1.25 -7.98
C ILE A 441 23.62 2.22 -7.68
N GLY A 442 24.11 2.95 -8.68
CA GLY A 442 25.22 3.92 -8.57
C GLY A 442 26.56 3.32 -8.13
N GLY A 443 27.64 3.77 -8.79
CA GLY A 443 29.03 3.42 -8.49
C GLY A 443 29.47 2.04 -9.00
N ASP A 444 30.81 1.87 -9.15
CA ASP A 444 31.41 0.65 -9.71
C ASP A 444 31.18 -0.60 -8.85
N ALA A 445 31.22 -0.47 -7.53
CA ALA A 445 30.89 -1.56 -6.60
C ALA A 445 29.47 -2.09 -6.78
N GLY A 446 28.51 -1.17 -7.03
CA GLY A 446 27.13 -1.57 -7.28
C GLY A 446 26.95 -2.28 -8.61
N LYS A 447 27.65 -1.81 -9.65
CA LYS A 447 27.64 -2.45 -10.98
C LYS A 447 28.21 -3.87 -10.91
N THR A 448 29.37 -4.03 -10.32
CA THR A 448 30.01 -5.35 -10.13
C THR A 448 29.12 -6.30 -9.31
N ALA A 449 28.51 -5.79 -8.24
CA ALA A 449 27.59 -6.58 -7.41
C ALA A 449 26.35 -7.04 -8.20
N LEU A 450 25.75 -6.12 -9.00
CA LEU A 450 24.60 -6.47 -9.83
C LEU A 450 24.96 -7.55 -10.85
N GLU A 451 26.02 -7.35 -11.64
CA GLU A 451 26.47 -8.28 -12.66
C GLU A 451 26.75 -9.67 -12.05
N THR A 452 27.39 -9.72 -10.88
CA THR A 452 27.71 -10.97 -10.20
C THR A 452 26.44 -11.67 -9.69
N ILE A 453 25.52 -10.94 -9.06
CA ILE A 453 24.25 -11.48 -8.57
C ILE A 453 23.41 -11.97 -9.75
N GLU A 454 23.27 -11.16 -10.82
CA GLU A 454 22.54 -11.56 -12.03
C GLU A 454 23.11 -12.83 -12.65
N HIS A 455 24.42 -12.93 -12.76
CA HIS A 455 25.07 -14.11 -13.31
C HIS A 455 24.85 -15.35 -12.43
N THR A 456 24.78 -15.17 -11.12
CA THR A 456 24.55 -16.25 -10.14
C THR A 456 23.10 -16.75 -10.22
N PHE A 457 22.13 -15.84 -10.29
CA PHE A 457 20.73 -16.21 -10.47
C PHE A 457 20.43 -16.70 -11.89
N GLY A 458 20.99 -16.08 -12.94
CA GLY A 458 20.65 -16.30 -14.35
C GLY A 458 20.91 -17.71 -14.92
N ARG A 459 21.44 -18.61 -14.12
CA ARG A 459 21.63 -20.01 -14.51
C ARG A 459 20.42 -20.90 -14.19
N MET A 460 19.49 -20.46 -13.33
CA MET A 460 18.52 -21.38 -12.69
C MET A 460 17.14 -20.76 -12.44
N GLU A 461 16.71 -19.71 -13.13
CA GLU A 461 15.56 -18.91 -12.75
C GLU A 461 14.55 -18.63 -13.85
N ALA A 462 13.32 -18.32 -13.42
CA ALA A 462 12.33 -17.65 -14.23
C ALA A 462 12.41 -16.13 -14.01
N ILE A 463 12.67 -15.36 -15.07
CA ILE A 463 12.59 -13.89 -15.02
C ILE A 463 11.11 -13.49 -15.03
N TRP A 464 10.72 -12.69 -14.06
CA TRP A 464 9.35 -12.31 -13.87
C TRP A 464 9.15 -10.79 -13.87
N LYS A 465 8.15 -10.32 -14.61
CA LYS A 465 7.75 -8.91 -14.62
C LYS A 465 6.39 -8.77 -13.95
N PRO A 466 6.31 -8.17 -12.76
CA PRO A 466 5.07 -8.09 -11.97
C PRO A 466 3.95 -7.28 -12.62
N VAL A 467 4.27 -6.25 -13.42
CA VAL A 467 3.30 -5.33 -14.02
C VAL A 467 3.60 -5.17 -15.51
N ALA A 468 2.62 -5.43 -16.35
CA ALA A 468 2.69 -5.11 -17.76
C ALA A 468 2.46 -3.59 -17.98
N ALA A 469 2.96 -3.04 -19.10
CA ALA A 469 2.89 -1.60 -19.36
C ALA A 469 1.44 -1.06 -19.41
N ASN A 470 0.49 -1.88 -19.85
CA ASN A 470 -0.93 -1.54 -19.97
C ASN A 470 -1.75 -1.72 -18.67
N GLU A 471 -1.18 -2.29 -17.62
CA GLU A 471 -1.88 -2.51 -16.34
C GLU A 471 -1.63 -1.41 -15.30
N GLY A 472 -0.69 -0.50 -15.56
CA GLY A 472 -0.27 0.52 -14.59
C GLY A 472 -1.41 1.43 -14.13
N PHE A 473 -2.38 1.73 -14.99
CA PHE A 473 -3.53 2.57 -14.64
C PHE A 473 -4.52 1.85 -13.71
N GLU A 474 -4.74 0.55 -13.88
CA GLU A 474 -5.57 -0.26 -12.98
C GLU A 474 -4.95 -0.32 -11.57
N VAL A 475 -3.63 -0.46 -11.50
CA VAL A 475 -2.89 -0.42 -10.22
C VAL A 475 -3.12 0.92 -9.51
N VAL A 476 -3.00 2.05 -10.25
CA VAL A 476 -3.22 3.38 -9.68
C VAL A 476 -4.67 3.55 -9.24
N ARG A 477 -5.64 3.16 -10.08
CA ARG A 477 -7.07 3.25 -9.74
C ARG A 477 -7.41 2.45 -8.49
N ARG A 478 -7.03 1.18 -8.42
CA ARG A 478 -7.33 0.30 -7.28
C ARG A 478 -6.69 0.79 -5.98
N ARG A 479 -5.50 1.40 -6.06
CA ARG A 479 -4.79 1.93 -4.90
C ARG A 479 -5.40 3.22 -4.35
N LEU A 480 -6.02 4.03 -5.22
CA LEU A 480 -6.50 5.37 -4.84
C LEU A 480 -8.02 5.44 -4.63
N PHE A 481 -8.80 4.52 -5.19
CA PHE A 481 -10.26 4.53 -5.14
C PHE A 481 -10.82 3.22 -4.59
N LEU A 482 -11.93 3.34 -3.88
CA LEU A 482 -12.81 2.23 -3.55
C LEU A 482 -13.45 1.64 -4.82
N ASP A 483 -14.09 0.49 -4.69
CA ASP A 483 -14.83 -0.11 -5.80
C ASP A 483 -15.95 0.81 -6.31
N CYS A 484 -16.19 0.76 -7.61
CA CYS A 484 -17.24 1.56 -8.23
C CYS A 484 -18.62 1.19 -7.67
N LYS A 485 -19.35 2.19 -7.19
CA LYS A 485 -20.70 1.98 -6.62
C LYS A 485 -21.78 1.81 -7.68
N ASP A 486 -21.60 2.43 -8.84
CA ASP A 486 -22.58 2.44 -9.94
C ASP A 486 -21.85 2.27 -11.28
N GLU A 487 -21.64 1.00 -11.65
CA GLU A 487 -20.97 0.66 -12.91
C GLU A 487 -21.80 1.07 -14.15
N ALA A 488 -23.12 1.05 -14.05
CA ALA A 488 -23.99 1.42 -15.17
C ALA A 488 -23.85 2.92 -15.48
N THR A 489 -23.82 3.76 -14.46
CA THR A 489 -23.59 5.21 -14.62
C THR A 489 -22.18 5.51 -15.11
N ARG A 490 -21.14 4.82 -14.60
CA ARG A 490 -19.76 4.92 -15.12
C ARG A 490 -19.71 4.62 -16.62
N ASP A 491 -20.31 3.50 -17.04
CA ASP A 491 -20.28 3.06 -18.43
C ASP A 491 -21.05 4.02 -19.35
N ALA A 492 -22.13 4.61 -18.86
CA ALA A 492 -22.89 5.63 -19.59
C ALA A 492 -22.07 6.93 -19.76
N VAL A 493 -21.33 7.37 -18.73
CA VAL A 493 -20.41 8.51 -18.83
C VAL A 493 -19.33 8.23 -19.89
N CYS A 494 -18.66 7.10 -19.81
CA CYS A 494 -17.62 6.72 -20.79
C CYS A 494 -18.19 6.63 -22.22
N THR A 495 -19.43 6.17 -22.35
CA THR A 495 -20.14 6.13 -23.64
C THR A 495 -20.43 7.53 -24.18
N ALA A 496 -20.79 8.48 -23.32
CA ALA A 496 -20.99 9.88 -23.72
C ALA A 496 -19.70 10.52 -24.25
N PHE A 497 -18.55 10.27 -23.60
CA PHE A 497 -17.24 10.69 -24.10
C PHE A 497 -16.91 10.06 -25.46
N SER A 498 -17.07 8.73 -25.60
CA SER A 498 -16.81 8.03 -26.86
C SER A 498 -17.69 8.56 -28.01
N ARG A 499 -18.97 8.82 -27.75
CA ARG A 499 -19.89 9.43 -28.72
C ARG A 499 -19.42 10.82 -29.14
N MET A 500 -19.04 11.69 -28.21
CA MET A 500 -18.49 13.02 -28.51
C MET A 500 -17.27 12.93 -29.41
N TYR A 501 -16.36 12.01 -29.19
CA TYR A 501 -15.16 11.83 -30.02
C TYR A 501 -15.50 11.31 -31.42
N GLN A 502 -16.49 10.44 -31.55
CA GLN A 502 -16.97 9.91 -32.85
C GLN A 502 -17.71 10.96 -33.68
N GLU A 503 -18.51 11.81 -33.02
CA GLU A 503 -19.27 12.87 -33.66
C GLU A 503 -18.38 14.06 -34.15
N ASN A 504 -17.17 14.21 -33.56
CA ASN A 504 -16.26 15.31 -33.90
C ASN A 504 -14.89 14.78 -34.36
N PRO A 505 -14.81 14.04 -35.49
CA PRO A 505 -13.64 13.30 -35.91
C PRO A 505 -12.44 14.18 -36.30
N SER A 506 -12.66 15.47 -36.63
CA SER A 506 -11.61 16.45 -36.95
C SER A 506 -10.94 17.05 -35.72
N ASP A 507 -11.60 16.96 -34.54
CA ASP A 507 -11.16 17.63 -33.35
C ASP A 507 -10.39 16.71 -32.39
N PHE A 508 -10.57 15.39 -32.50
CA PHE A 508 -9.97 14.42 -31.60
C PHE A 508 -9.07 13.42 -32.34
N PRO A 509 -8.06 12.84 -31.66
CA PRO A 509 -7.20 11.82 -32.23
C PRO A 509 -8.00 10.59 -32.72
N MET A 510 -7.47 9.90 -33.74
CA MET A 510 -8.15 8.76 -34.37
C MET A 510 -8.43 7.65 -33.35
N GLU A 511 -7.49 7.32 -32.51
CA GLU A 511 -7.60 6.27 -31.49
C GLU A 511 -8.69 6.55 -30.45
N ALA A 512 -8.97 7.81 -30.13
CA ALA A 512 -10.03 8.16 -29.16
C ALA A 512 -11.44 7.77 -29.61
N ARG A 513 -11.63 7.51 -30.91
CA ARG A 513 -12.91 7.12 -31.52
C ARG A 513 -13.17 5.61 -31.51
N GLU A 514 -12.13 4.82 -31.23
CA GLU A 514 -12.19 3.36 -31.24
C GLU A 514 -12.86 2.80 -29.97
N VAL A 515 -13.45 1.59 -30.11
CA VAL A 515 -14.11 0.89 -29.00
C VAL A 515 -13.11 0.57 -27.87
N GLU A 516 -11.88 0.27 -28.24
CA GLU A 516 -10.78 0.00 -27.34
C GLU A 516 -10.52 1.18 -26.42
N TYR A 517 -10.58 2.40 -26.92
CA TYR A 517 -10.39 3.61 -26.11
C TYR A 517 -11.53 3.80 -25.10
N ARG A 518 -12.78 3.53 -25.52
CA ARG A 518 -13.92 3.50 -24.59
C ARG A 518 -13.73 2.47 -23.47
N ASN A 519 -13.32 1.26 -23.81
CA ASN A 519 -13.05 0.21 -22.80
C ASN A 519 -11.93 0.64 -21.87
N ARG A 520 -10.91 1.30 -22.41
CA ARG A 520 -9.81 1.87 -21.62
C ARG A 520 -10.32 2.97 -20.66
N MET A 521 -11.23 3.85 -21.11
CA MET A 521 -11.87 4.83 -20.22
C MET A 521 -12.61 4.17 -19.07
N ILE A 522 -13.34 3.09 -19.31
CA ILE A 522 -14.04 2.32 -18.27
C ILE A 522 -13.05 1.76 -17.25
N SER A 523 -11.95 1.19 -17.70
CA SER A 523 -10.91 0.62 -16.82
C SER A 523 -10.17 1.68 -16.02
N CYS A 524 -9.94 2.87 -16.60
CA CYS A 524 -9.23 3.97 -15.95
C CYS A 524 -10.11 4.83 -15.04
N TYR A 525 -11.45 4.76 -15.21
CA TYR A 525 -12.39 5.67 -14.55
C TYR A 525 -12.14 5.77 -13.02
N PRO A 526 -12.10 6.96 -12.43
CA PRO A 526 -12.53 8.25 -12.97
C PRO A 526 -11.43 9.07 -13.67
N ILE A 527 -10.22 8.53 -13.82
CA ILE A 527 -9.10 9.23 -14.43
C ILE A 527 -9.15 9.00 -15.94
N HIS A 528 -9.09 10.06 -16.73
CA HIS A 528 -9.08 9.95 -18.18
C HIS A 528 -7.78 9.30 -18.68
N PRO A 529 -7.81 8.40 -19.71
CA PRO A 529 -6.62 7.73 -20.24
C PRO A 529 -5.48 8.67 -20.60
N GLU A 530 -5.77 9.85 -21.16
CA GLU A 530 -4.76 10.84 -21.56
C GLU A 530 -3.90 11.33 -20.37
N VAL A 531 -4.40 11.32 -19.14
CA VAL A 531 -3.58 11.60 -17.94
C VAL A 531 -2.50 10.54 -17.79
N PHE A 532 -2.87 9.27 -17.92
CA PHE A 532 -1.93 8.17 -17.82
C PHE A 532 -0.94 8.14 -18.96
N ASP A 533 -1.37 8.43 -20.21
CA ASP A 533 -0.49 8.51 -21.35
C ASP A 533 0.60 9.56 -21.10
N ARG A 534 0.23 10.75 -20.61
CA ARG A 534 1.22 11.78 -20.26
C ARG A 534 2.17 11.32 -19.16
N LEU A 535 1.64 10.68 -18.10
CA LEU A 535 2.46 10.24 -16.97
C LEU A 535 3.39 9.06 -17.31
N TYR A 536 2.95 8.12 -18.13
CA TYR A 536 3.72 6.92 -18.45
C TYR A 536 4.60 7.07 -19.72
N ASP A 537 4.19 7.90 -20.70
CA ASP A 537 4.95 8.09 -21.92
C ASP A 537 5.93 9.27 -21.78
N ASP A 538 5.48 10.39 -21.19
CA ASP A 538 6.28 11.61 -21.11
C ASP A 538 7.04 11.71 -19.78
N TRP A 539 6.33 11.68 -18.63
CA TRP A 539 6.94 11.88 -17.31
C TRP A 539 7.80 10.69 -16.85
N ALA A 540 7.49 9.48 -17.28
CA ALA A 540 8.31 8.31 -16.98
C ALA A 540 9.71 8.34 -17.64
N THR A 541 9.97 9.25 -18.57
CA THR A 541 11.30 9.51 -19.13
C THR A 541 12.22 10.25 -18.16
N LEU A 542 11.65 10.91 -17.17
CA LEU A 542 12.39 11.59 -16.10
C LEU A 542 12.86 10.58 -15.06
N GLU A 543 14.17 10.44 -14.88
CA GLU A 543 14.79 9.47 -13.96
C GLU A 543 14.20 9.50 -12.53
N ARG A 544 13.85 10.69 -12.03
CA ARG A 544 13.32 10.89 -10.67
C ARG A 544 11.84 10.58 -10.53
N PHE A 545 11.09 10.42 -11.61
CA PHE A 545 9.62 10.25 -11.53
C PHE A 545 9.19 8.89 -11.00
N GLN A 546 10.01 7.84 -11.17
CA GLN A 546 9.77 6.48 -10.64
C GLN A 546 8.44 5.84 -11.13
N ARG A 547 8.02 6.11 -12.34
CA ARG A 547 6.83 5.50 -13.01
C ARG A 547 5.59 5.41 -12.09
N THR A 548 5.15 4.18 -11.74
CA THR A 548 3.91 3.94 -10.97
C THR A 548 3.90 4.65 -9.62
N ARG A 549 5.03 4.71 -8.89
CA ARG A 549 5.12 5.41 -7.61
C ARG A 549 4.94 6.93 -7.78
N GLY A 550 5.57 7.51 -8.81
CA GLY A 550 5.41 8.94 -9.12
C GLY A 550 3.96 9.27 -9.51
N ALA A 551 3.36 8.43 -10.36
CA ALA A 551 1.95 8.57 -10.74
C ALA A 551 1.01 8.45 -9.54
N LEU A 552 1.23 7.50 -8.63
CA LEU A 552 0.45 7.33 -7.40
C LEU A 552 0.50 8.57 -6.52
N ARG A 553 1.70 9.11 -6.26
CA ARG A 553 1.88 10.30 -5.42
C ARG A 553 1.21 11.53 -6.00
N LEU A 554 1.46 11.80 -7.28
CA LEU A 554 0.85 12.92 -7.98
C LEU A 554 -0.68 12.78 -7.98
N MET A 555 -1.20 11.64 -8.38
CA MET A 555 -2.64 11.44 -8.48
C MET A 555 -3.33 11.44 -7.11
N ALA A 556 -2.68 10.98 -6.04
CA ALA A 556 -3.22 11.13 -4.69
C ALA A 556 -3.39 12.62 -4.31
N ALA A 557 -2.39 13.47 -4.61
CA ALA A 557 -2.50 14.91 -4.39
C ALA A 557 -3.60 15.55 -5.24
N VAL A 558 -3.67 15.22 -6.52
CA VAL A 558 -4.70 15.72 -7.45
C VAL A 558 -6.10 15.34 -6.98
N ILE A 559 -6.31 14.06 -6.65
CA ILE A 559 -7.62 13.55 -6.22
C ILE A 559 -8.05 14.19 -4.91
N HIS A 560 -7.14 14.36 -3.95
CA HIS A 560 -7.43 15.08 -2.70
C HIS A 560 -7.94 16.49 -2.96
N GLU A 561 -7.20 17.28 -3.73
CA GLU A 561 -7.56 18.67 -4.00
C GLU A 561 -8.89 18.79 -4.77
N LEU A 562 -9.10 17.92 -5.78
CA LEU A 562 -10.36 17.89 -6.53
C LEU A 562 -11.54 17.42 -5.66
N TRP A 563 -11.30 16.47 -4.74
CA TRP A 563 -12.30 15.99 -3.78
C TRP A 563 -12.72 17.11 -2.83
N MET A 564 -11.76 17.83 -2.25
CA MET A 564 -12.01 18.95 -1.33
C MET A 564 -12.64 20.16 -2.02
N ALA A 565 -12.28 20.41 -3.28
CA ALA A 565 -12.85 21.49 -4.08
C ALA A 565 -14.27 21.21 -4.60
N ASN A 566 -14.82 20.02 -4.33
CA ASN A 566 -16.11 19.56 -4.89
C ASN A 566 -16.13 19.60 -6.43
N ASP A 567 -15.07 19.07 -7.08
CA ASP A 567 -14.96 19.06 -8.53
C ASP A 567 -16.21 18.44 -9.18
N ALA A 568 -16.77 19.13 -10.15
CA ALA A 568 -17.99 18.76 -10.87
C ALA A 568 -17.72 18.05 -12.21
N GLY A 569 -16.46 17.78 -12.55
CA GLY A 569 -16.06 17.10 -13.77
C GLY A 569 -16.63 15.68 -13.87
N ALA A 570 -16.98 15.24 -15.07
CA ALA A 570 -17.43 13.86 -15.29
C ALA A 570 -16.26 12.85 -15.25
N MET A 571 -15.05 13.30 -15.57
CA MET A 571 -13.77 12.57 -15.41
C MET A 571 -12.66 13.53 -14.98
N ILE A 572 -11.62 13.00 -14.36
CA ILE A 572 -10.37 13.72 -14.06
C ILE A 572 -9.53 13.78 -15.32
N MET A 573 -9.50 14.95 -15.95
CA MET A 573 -8.81 15.21 -17.22
C MET A 573 -7.42 15.83 -16.98
N PRO A 574 -6.47 15.83 -17.95
CA PRO A 574 -5.25 16.63 -17.86
C PRO A 574 -5.49 18.09 -17.48
N GLY A 575 -6.51 18.71 -18.06
CA GLY A 575 -6.90 20.09 -17.74
C GLY A 575 -7.52 20.27 -16.34
N SER A 576 -7.93 19.19 -15.69
CA SER A 576 -8.47 19.24 -14.31
C SER A 576 -7.39 19.33 -13.24
N ILE A 577 -6.12 19.03 -13.55
CA ILE A 577 -5.02 18.98 -12.57
C ILE A 577 -4.77 20.37 -11.99
N PRO A 578 -5.04 20.64 -10.70
CA PRO A 578 -5.01 21.97 -10.11
C PRO A 578 -3.57 22.39 -9.74
N LEU A 579 -2.84 22.97 -10.70
CA LEU A 579 -1.45 23.39 -10.52
C LEU A 579 -1.28 24.65 -9.65
N ASP A 580 -2.37 25.35 -9.36
CA ASP A 580 -2.40 26.43 -8.39
C ASP A 580 -2.37 25.92 -6.93
N MET A 581 -2.61 24.63 -6.70
CA MET A 581 -2.53 24.00 -5.38
C MET A 581 -1.09 23.57 -5.07
N PRO A 582 -0.50 24.01 -3.93
CA PRO A 582 0.89 23.75 -3.58
C PRO A 582 1.24 22.25 -3.58
N ASN A 583 0.39 21.40 -2.99
CA ASN A 583 0.62 19.98 -2.88
C ASN A 583 0.79 19.29 -4.26
N VAL A 584 -0.04 19.68 -5.24
CA VAL A 584 0.02 19.15 -6.61
C VAL A 584 1.24 19.70 -7.35
N ARG A 585 1.49 21.01 -7.22
CA ARG A 585 2.63 21.69 -7.83
C ARG A 585 3.94 21.07 -7.36
N ASP A 586 4.13 20.93 -6.05
CA ASP A 586 5.35 20.42 -5.46
C ASP A 586 5.67 18.98 -5.92
N GLU A 587 4.63 18.15 -6.09
CA GLU A 587 4.80 16.79 -6.61
C GLU A 587 5.27 16.78 -8.09
N LEU A 588 4.84 17.72 -8.91
CA LEU A 588 5.30 17.84 -10.30
C LEU A 588 6.67 18.51 -10.41
N VAL A 589 6.85 19.66 -9.76
CA VAL A 589 8.07 20.48 -9.91
C VAL A 589 9.32 19.79 -9.37
N ARG A 590 9.19 18.90 -8.36
CA ARG A 590 10.35 18.14 -7.85
C ARG A 590 11.10 17.32 -8.91
N HIS A 591 10.44 17.03 -10.03
CA HIS A 591 11.02 16.28 -11.14
C HIS A 591 11.56 17.17 -12.27
N LEU A 592 11.30 18.46 -12.18
CA LEU A 592 11.65 19.47 -13.18
C LEU A 592 12.72 20.43 -12.61
N PRO A 593 13.39 21.25 -13.48
CA PRO A 593 14.22 22.36 -13.02
C PRO A 593 13.43 23.39 -12.19
N ASP A 594 14.07 24.03 -11.20
CA ASP A 594 13.44 24.98 -10.26
C ASP A 594 12.74 26.17 -10.95
N THR A 595 13.16 26.52 -12.16
CA THR A 595 12.54 27.57 -12.99
C THR A 595 11.07 27.34 -13.31
N TRP A 596 10.61 26.07 -13.24
CA TRP A 596 9.23 25.73 -13.55
C TRP A 596 8.20 26.30 -12.55
N ASN A 597 8.60 26.59 -11.32
CA ASN A 597 7.71 27.29 -10.38
C ASN A 597 7.25 28.64 -10.93
N SER A 598 8.21 29.44 -11.46
CA SER A 598 7.88 30.72 -12.06
C SER A 598 7.06 30.58 -13.35
N ILE A 599 7.34 29.57 -14.17
CA ILE A 599 6.57 29.30 -15.39
C ILE A 599 5.14 28.95 -15.05
N ILE A 600 4.90 28.09 -14.05
CA ILE A 600 3.54 27.75 -13.62
C ILE A 600 2.80 28.98 -13.13
N ASP A 601 3.42 29.81 -12.30
CA ASP A 601 2.80 30.99 -11.72
C ASP A 601 2.41 32.08 -12.74
N HIS A 602 3.18 32.22 -13.84
CA HIS A 602 2.95 33.28 -14.82
C HIS A 602 2.28 32.79 -16.11
N GLU A 603 2.56 31.57 -16.55
CA GLU A 603 2.16 31.08 -17.86
C GLU A 603 1.09 29.97 -17.82
N VAL A 604 0.85 29.31 -16.64
CA VAL A 604 -0.03 28.15 -16.59
C VAL A 604 -1.24 28.36 -15.67
N ASP A 605 -1.02 28.52 -14.34
CA ASP A 605 -2.13 28.39 -13.38
C ASP A 605 -2.01 29.27 -12.13
N GLY A 606 -1.11 30.22 -12.05
CA GLY A 606 -1.05 31.17 -10.94
C GLY A 606 -2.14 32.22 -11.00
N LYS A 607 -2.44 32.89 -9.89
CA LYS A 607 -3.43 34.01 -9.84
C LYS A 607 -3.07 35.16 -10.77
N ASN A 608 -1.80 35.31 -11.12
CA ASN A 608 -1.30 36.33 -12.04
C ASN A 608 -1.00 35.75 -13.43
N SER A 609 -1.28 34.48 -13.68
CA SER A 609 -1.01 33.83 -14.95
C SER A 609 -1.87 34.39 -16.08
N ILE A 610 -1.32 34.34 -17.30
CA ILE A 610 -2.05 34.76 -18.51
C ILE A 610 -3.37 33.97 -18.65
N PRO A 611 -3.42 32.63 -18.51
CA PRO A 611 -4.66 31.87 -18.60
C PRO A 611 -5.70 32.29 -17.56
N TYR A 612 -5.27 32.54 -16.31
CA TYR A 612 -6.17 33.02 -15.26
C TYR A 612 -6.80 34.39 -15.61
N GLN A 613 -6.00 35.32 -16.14
CA GLN A 613 -6.50 36.63 -16.55
C GLN A 613 -7.48 36.54 -17.74
N LYS A 614 -7.22 35.61 -18.69
CA LYS A 614 -8.12 35.35 -19.81
C LYS A 614 -9.44 34.77 -19.36
N ASP A 615 -9.45 33.80 -18.45
CA ASP A 615 -10.66 33.23 -17.85
C ASP A 615 -11.45 34.29 -17.09
N LYS A 616 -10.79 35.17 -16.34
CA LYS A 616 -11.41 36.23 -15.57
C LYS A 616 -12.04 37.31 -16.49
N ALA A 617 -11.37 37.61 -17.58
CA ALA A 617 -11.83 38.66 -18.50
C ALA A 617 -12.99 38.20 -19.40
N ASN A 618 -13.12 36.91 -19.69
CA ASN A 618 -14.17 36.38 -20.58
C ASN A 618 -15.06 35.35 -19.85
N PRO A 619 -16.35 35.70 -19.60
CA PRO A 619 -17.28 34.80 -18.90
C PRO A 619 -17.48 33.42 -19.61
N ARG A 620 -17.32 33.33 -20.93
CA ARG A 620 -17.39 32.04 -21.66
C ARG A 620 -16.25 31.11 -21.24
N TYR A 621 -15.05 31.67 -21.03
CA TYR A 621 -13.90 30.91 -20.56
C TYR A 621 -13.98 30.64 -19.05
N GLY A 622 -14.30 31.66 -18.25
CA GLY A 622 -14.26 31.60 -16.81
C GLY A 622 -15.20 30.58 -16.20
N ARG A 623 -16.39 30.36 -16.79
CA ARG A 623 -17.34 29.33 -16.32
C ARG A 623 -16.77 27.91 -16.38
N LYS A 624 -15.86 27.68 -17.32
CA LYS A 624 -15.26 26.36 -17.61
C LYS A 624 -13.77 26.30 -17.29
N LEU A 625 -13.16 27.42 -16.88
CA LEU A 625 -11.72 27.60 -16.74
C LEU A 625 -10.97 27.21 -18.05
N ALA A 626 -11.50 27.61 -19.22
CA ALA A 626 -11.07 27.07 -20.51
C ALA A 626 -9.61 27.35 -20.79
N ALA A 627 -9.12 28.59 -20.56
CA ALA A 627 -7.72 28.94 -20.79
C ALA A 627 -6.78 28.22 -19.81
N ARG A 628 -7.15 28.14 -18.52
CA ARG A 628 -6.36 27.40 -17.52
C ARG A 628 -6.31 25.89 -17.83
N ARG A 629 -7.44 25.27 -18.20
CA ARG A 629 -7.48 23.83 -18.57
C ARG A 629 -6.59 23.54 -19.78
N VAL A 630 -6.60 24.41 -20.80
CA VAL A 630 -5.71 24.31 -21.96
C VAL A 630 -4.24 24.41 -21.52
N ALA A 631 -3.89 25.44 -20.74
CA ALA A 631 -2.51 25.64 -20.28
C ALA A 631 -2.00 24.48 -19.39
N ARG A 632 -2.84 23.98 -18.49
CA ARG A 632 -2.54 22.80 -17.64
C ARG A 632 -2.25 21.56 -18.50
N THR A 633 -3.06 21.32 -19.52
CA THR A 633 -2.88 20.18 -20.44
C THR A 633 -1.57 20.33 -21.25
N ILE A 634 -1.29 21.52 -21.77
CA ILE A 634 -0.03 21.78 -22.49
C ILE A 634 1.16 21.57 -21.56
N MET A 635 1.12 22.08 -20.33
CA MET A 635 2.19 21.91 -19.36
C MET A 635 2.44 20.44 -19.05
N LEU A 636 1.36 19.66 -18.78
CA LEU A 636 1.50 18.25 -18.46
C LEU A 636 2.17 17.46 -19.60
N GLY A 637 1.87 17.75 -20.86
CA GLY A 637 2.43 17.05 -22.00
C GLY A 637 3.74 17.62 -22.55
N SER A 638 4.15 18.84 -22.13
CA SER A 638 5.33 19.50 -22.67
C SER A 638 6.49 19.61 -21.68
N ALA A 639 6.21 19.72 -20.39
CA ALA A 639 7.24 19.96 -19.38
C ALA A 639 8.32 18.88 -19.30
N PRO A 640 8.01 17.57 -19.42
CA PRO A 640 9.03 16.52 -19.35
C PRO A 640 9.84 16.35 -20.63
N THR A 641 9.48 17.01 -21.76
CA THR A 641 10.19 16.82 -23.02
C THR A 641 11.64 17.27 -22.93
N SER A 642 12.58 16.36 -23.16
CA SER A 642 13.99 16.66 -23.14
C SER A 642 14.41 17.51 -24.33
N ARG A 643 15.56 18.20 -24.24
CA ARG A 643 16.12 19.02 -25.34
C ARG A 643 16.41 18.21 -26.59
N ASP A 644 16.54 16.89 -26.48
CA ASP A 644 16.95 15.98 -27.54
C ASP A 644 15.76 15.30 -28.24
N GLN A 645 14.52 15.56 -27.84
CA GLN A 645 13.33 15.01 -28.50
C GLN A 645 13.02 15.81 -29.79
N ALA A 646 12.79 15.07 -30.88
CA ALA A 646 12.49 15.65 -32.20
C ALA A 646 11.14 16.38 -32.27
N VAL A 647 10.18 15.93 -31.43
CA VAL A 647 8.84 16.52 -31.33
C VAL A 647 8.66 17.12 -29.91
N ARG A 648 8.35 18.41 -29.86
CA ARG A 648 8.12 19.15 -28.64
C ARG A 648 6.68 19.65 -28.60
N GLY A 649 6.03 19.55 -27.42
CA GLY A 649 4.67 20.02 -27.25
C GLY A 649 3.62 18.98 -27.58
N LEU A 650 2.35 19.40 -27.57
CA LEU A 650 1.18 18.57 -27.88
C LEU A 650 0.48 19.06 -29.14
N GLU A 651 -0.01 18.13 -29.94
CA GLU A 651 -0.94 18.44 -31.02
C GLU A 651 -2.25 19.01 -30.51
N ALA A 652 -2.88 19.92 -31.28
CA ALA A 652 -4.15 20.53 -30.87
C ALA A 652 -5.27 19.52 -30.62
N SER A 653 -5.29 18.39 -31.35
CA SER A 653 -6.22 17.29 -31.13
C SER A 653 -6.04 16.64 -29.74
N ARG A 654 -4.81 16.48 -29.29
CA ARG A 654 -4.46 15.97 -27.95
C ARG A 654 -4.80 16.98 -26.85
N ILE A 655 -4.61 18.26 -27.10
CA ILE A 655 -5.02 19.30 -26.14
C ILE A 655 -6.54 19.26 -25.95
N ARG A 656 -7.32 19.18 -27.04
CA ARG A 656 -8.78 19.03 -26.95
C ARG A 656 -9.19 17.76 -26.21
N LEU A 657 -8.55 16.64 -26.48
CA LEU A 657 -8.78 15.39 -25.76
C LEU A 657 -8.54 15.52 -24.25
N GLY A 658 -7.59 16.35 -23.85
CA GLY A 658 -7.27 16.60 -22.43
C GLY A 658 -8.14 17.61 -21.71
N VAL A 659 -9.03 18.34 -22.43
CA VAL A 659 -9.82 19.41 -21.82
C VAL A 659 -11.33 19.30 -22.02
N VAL A 660 -11.81 18.81 -23.17
CA VAL A 660 -13.25 18.85 -23.52
C VAL A 660 -14.01 17.73 -22.87
N GLN A 661 -15.11 18.05 -22.20
CA GLN A 661 -16.07 17.08 -21.67
C GLN A 661 -17.39 17.13 -22.45
N PRO A 662 -18.17 16.02 -22.50
CA PRO A 662 -19.46 15.99 -23.16
C PRO A 662 -20.38 17.11 -22.68
N GLY A 663 -21.05 17.78 -23.62
CA GLY A 663 -21.90 18.96 -23.35
C GLY A 663 -21.16 20.30 -23.32
N GLU A 664 -19.82 20.32 -23.43
CA GLU A 664 -19.03 21.55 -23.55
C GLU A 664 -18.79 21.90 -25.03
N SER A 665 -18.71 23.21 -25.32
CA SER A 665 -18.40 23.71 -26.66
C SER A 665 -16.91 23.55 -26.99
N ILE A 666 -16.55 22.76 -27.99
CA ILE A 666 -15.18 22.59 -28.49
C ILE A 666 -14.62 23.92 -28.98
N ALA A 667 -15.47 24.77 -29.56
CA ALA A 667 -15.06 26.11 -30.06
C ALA A 667 -14.51 27.00 -28.94
N ASP A 668 -15.04 26.93 -27.72
CA ASP A 668 -14.54 27.72 -26.59
C ASP A 668 -13.08 27.36 -26.23
N PHE A 669 -12.74 26.08 -26.32
CA PHE A 669 -11.37 25.61 -26.06
C PHE A 669 -10.44 25.91 -27.24
N ASN A 670 -10.92 25.85 -28.49
CA ASN A 670 -10.15 26.28 -29.66
C ASN A 670 -9.82 27.79 -29.59
N ASP A 671 -10.81 28.61 -29.23
CA ASP A 671 -10.62 30.05 -29.05
C ASP A 671 -9.65 30.33 -27.88
N ALA A 672 -9.76 29.59 -26.77
CA ALA A 672 -8.84 29.71 -25.64
C ALA A 672 -7.40 29.33 -26.05
N LEU A 673 -7.22 28.24 -26.78
CA LEU A 673 -5.93 27.80 -27.31
C LEU A 673 -5.31 28.87 -28.22
N ASN A 674 -6.08 29.40 -29.20
CA ASN A 674 -5.62 30.47 -30.09
C ASN A 674 -5.27 31.76 -29.33
N THR A 675 -5.92 32.02 -28.19
CA THR A 675 -5.65 33.22 -27.39
C THR A 675 -4.38 33.08 -26.52
N LEU A 676 -3.98 31.85 -26.20
CA LEU A 676 -2.76 31.57 -25.46
C LEU A 676 -1.53 31.41 -26.37
N HIS A 677 -1.74 31.16 -27.66
CA HIS A 677 -0.69 31.08 -28.65
C HIS A 677 -0.24 32.50 -29.05
#